data_44573939efc91f642c54adfc74ea61fb
#
_entry.id   44573939efc91f642c54adfc74ea61fb
#
_cell.length_a   1.000
_cell.length_b   1.000
_cell.length_c   1.000
_cell.angle_alpha   90.00
_cell.angle_beta   90.00
_cell.angle_gamma   90.00
#
_symmetry.space_group_name_H-M   'P 1'
#
loop_
_entity.id
_entity.type
_entity.pdbx_description
1 polymer ?
#
loop_
_entity_poly.entity_id
_entity_poly.type
_entity_poly.pdbx_seq_one_letter_code
_entity_poly.pdbx_strand_id
1 'polypeptide(L)'
;MTLTAALPKTADPDTLYDAFASWASERGLDLYPHQEEAVIEIVSGANVIMNTPTGSGKSLVAIAAHFAALADDRTTFYTAPIKALVSEKFFALCEVFGAENVGMLTGDASVNADAPIICCTAEILANLALREGVKADVGQVIMDEFHFYAEPDRGWAWQVPLIELPQAQFVLMSATLGDTTRFVDDLSRRTGRATAVVRSAERPVPLLFSYAMTPLHETLEELLETKQAPVYVVHFTQAAALERAQALMSVNVCTRAEKDMIAQAIGGFRFTSGFGKTLSRLVRHGIGVHHAGMLPKYRRLVETLAQAGLLKVICGTDTLGVGINVPIRTVLFTGLSKYDGVRTRLLKAREFHQIAGRAGRAGFDTLGRVVVQAPEHVIDNEKALAKAGDDPKKRRKVVRKKPPEGSIGWGKPTFDRLVEAEPEPLTSSFQVSHSMLLNVIGRPGDAFAAMRHLLTDNHEDAAAQRRHIRRAIAIYRALRAGGVVEELPEPDETGRRVRLTVDLQLDFALNQPLSPLALATIELLDSESPSYALDVLSVIESILDDPRQVLSAQQFKARGEAVAAMKAEGIEYEARLELLDEVTWPKPLAELLEDAYEMYRRGHPWVADHQLSPKSVVRDMYERAMTFTEYVQFYGLSRSEGLVLRYLTDAYKTLRQTVPEEAKTEELVDLIEWLGELVRQVDSSLIDEWERLRNPTDLPEVAAALDDRPAAVTRNPRAFRVLVRNALFRRVELAALRQWATLGELDADSGWHADAWADALEPYFESYDEIGTGPDARGPALLMIDQGRERWTVRQILDDPEGDHDWGISAEVDLAASDEAGAAVVRITDVGQL
;
A
#
# COMPACT_ATOMS: atom_id res chain seq x y z
N MET A 1 -21.00 -25.29 8.83
CA MET A 1 -21.98 -24.25 9.25
C MET A 1 -21.22 -22.98 9.58
N THR A 2 -21.72 -21.81 9.17
CA THR A 2 -21.18 -20.51 9.60
C THR A 2 -21.41 -20.32 11.09
N LEU A 3 -20.59 -19.54 11.77
CA LEU A 3 -20.76 -19.25 13.19
C LEU A 3 -22.05 -18.46 13.46
N THR A 4 -22.50 -17.68 12.48
CA THR A 4 -23.80 -16.97 12.54
C THR A 4 -24.99 -17.92 12.78
N ALA A 5 -24.92 -19.16 12.26
CA ALA A 5 -25.96 -20.16 12.48
C ALA A 5 -25.97 -20.72 13.91
N ALA A 6 -24.92 -20.51 14.69
CA ALA A 6 -24.80 -20.91 16.09
C ALA A 6 -25.24 -19.80 17.07
N LEU A 7 -25.72 -18.65 16.58
CA LEU A 7 -26.18 -17.55 17.43
C LEU A 7 -27.34 -18.00 18.32
N PRO A 8 -27.21 -17.87 19.65
CA PRO A 8 -28.28 -18.24 20.58
C PRO A 8 -29.44 -17.23 20.52
N LYS A 9 -30.60 -17.63 20.97
CA LYS A 9 -31.77 -16.73 21.04
C LYS A 9 -31.68 -15.70 22.17
N THR A 10 -30.83 -15.92 23.12
CA THR A 10 -30.56 -15.04 24.26
C THR A 10 -29.08 -14.77 24.36
N ALA A 11 -28.72 -13.51 24.52
CA ALA A 11 -27.32 -13.06 24.58
C ALA A 11 -26.79 -13.07 26.04
N ASP A 12 -27.15 -14.09 26.83
CA ASP A 12 -26.55 -14.21 28.16
C ASP A 12 -25.12 -14.78 28.09
N PRO A 13 -24.21 -14.36 28.97
CA PRO A 13 -22.79 -14.72 28.91
C PRO A 13 -22.51 -16.22 28.86
N ASP A 14 -23.22 -17.03 29.67
CA ASP A 14 -22.99 -18.47 29.75
C ASP A 14 -23.40 -19.15 28.43
N THR A 15 -24.55 -18.79 27.91
CA THR A 15 -25.06 -19.34 26.64
C THR A 15 -24.16 -18.94 25.46
N LEU A 16 -23.67 -17.71 25.43
CA LEU A 16 -22.73 -17.22 24.42
C LEU A 16 -21.40 -17.98 24.47
N TYR A 17 -20.85 -18.15 25.67
CA TYR A 17 -19.62 -18.89 25.87
C TYR A 17 -19.76 -20.36 25.41
N ASP A 18 -20.80 -21.05 25.85
CA ASP A 18 -21.04 -22.45 25.50
C ASP A 18 -21.25 -22.67 24.01
N ALA A 19 -22.00 -21.77 23.35
CA ALA A 19 -22.23 -21.83 21.91
C ALA A 19 -20.91 -21.62 21.11
N PHE A 20 -20.11 -20.65 21.53
CA PHE A 20 -18.82 -20.37 20.88
C PHE A 20 -17.81 -21.51 21.13
N ALA A 21 -17.66 -21.98 22.37
CA ALA A 21 -16.75 -23.06 22.72
C ALA A 21 -17.11 -24.36 21.99
N SER A 22 -18.40 -24.68 21.87
CA SER A 22 -18.90 -25.85 21.11
C SER A 22 -18.53 -25.73 19.64
N TRP A 23 -18.78 -24.57 19.03
CA TRP A 23 -18.42 -24.30 17.63
C TRP A 23 -16.91 -24.41 17.38
N ALA A 24 -16.07 -23.92 18.29
CA ALA A 24 -14.63 -24.00 18.20
C ALA A 24 -14.14 -25.46 18.31
N SER A 25 -14.67 -26.20 19.29
CA SER A 25 -14.31 -27.61 19.52
C SER A 25 -14.71 -28.51 18.33
N GLU A 26 -15.88 -28.29 17.72
CA GLU A 26 -16.30 -29.00 16.50
C GLU A 26 -15.32 -28.86 15.34
N ARG A 27 -14.50 -27.80 15.34
CA ARG A 27 -13.44 -27.51 14.36
C ARG A 27 -12.04 -27.94 14.81
N GLY A 28 -11.94 -28.58 15.96
CA GLY A 28 -10.66 -28.98 16.56
C GLY A 28 -9.85 -27.77 17.06
N LEU A 29 -10.50 -26.67 17.38
CA LEU A 29 -9.91 -25.45 17.92
C LEU A 29 -10.24 -25.37 19.43
N ASP A 30 -9.61 -26.22 20.23
CA ASP A 30 -9.77 -26.12 21.67
C ASP A 30 -9.17 -24.81 22.19
N LEU A 31 -9.92 -24.08 23.01
CA LEU A 31 -9.48 -22.81 23.57
C LEU A 31 -8.31 -23.00 24.54
N TYR A 32 -7.27 -22.21 24.37
CA TYR A 32 -6.22 -22.09 25.38
C TYR A 32 -6.75 -21.35 26.62
N PRO A 33 -6.21 -21.57 27.83
CA PRO A 33 -6.71 -20.92 29.05
C PRO A 33 -6.81 -19.40 28.97
N HIS A 34 -5.84 -18.73 28.34
CA HIS A 34 -5.86 -17.28 28.15
C HIS A 34 -6.90 -16.80 27.11
N GLN A 35 -7.26 -17.65 26.14
CA GLN A 35 -8.36 -17.37 25.19
C GLN A 35 -9.70 -17.53 25.89
N GLU A 36 -9.84 -18.58 26.69
CA GLU A 36 -11.03 -18.85 27.51
C GLU A 36 -11.28 -17.68 28.47
N GLU A 37 -10.28 -17.22 29.22
CA GLU A 37 -10.33 -16.04 30.06
C GLU A 37 -10.81 -14.81 29.29
N ALA A 38 -10.21 -14.53 28.12
CA ALA A 38 -10.57 -13.40 27.29
C ALA A 38 -12.02 -13.49 26.79
N VAL A 39 -12.46 -14.67 26.35
CA VAL A 39 -13.82 -14.87 25.84
C VAL A 39 -14.84 -14.66 26.95
N ILE A 40 -14.62 -15.20 28.16
CA ILE A 40 -15.49 -15.03 29.31
C ILE A 40 -15.66 -13.54 29.66
N GLU A 41 -14.55 -12.78 29.67
CA GLU A 41 -14.60 -11.35 29.96
C GLU A 41 -15.34 -10.56 28.86
N ILE A 42 -15.14 -10.91 27.59
CA ILE A 42 -15.84 -10.28 26.46
C ILE A 42 -17.34 -10.51 26.52
N VAL A 43 -17.79 -11.75 26.69
CA VAL A 43 -19.23 -12.05 26.74
C VAL A 43 -19.89 -11.49 28.00
N SER A 44 -19.12 -11.28 29.06
CA SER A 44 -19.55 -10.57 30.27
C SER A 44 -19.64 -9.06 30.11
N GLY A 45 -19.27 -8.52 28.96
CA GLY A 45 -19.37 -7.10 28.61
C GLY A 45 -18.18 -6.24 29.04
N ALA A 46 -17.10 -6.83 29.56
CA ALA A 46 -15.88 -6.11 29.90
C ALA A 46 -15.06 -5.68 28.66
N ASN A 47 -14.29 -4.61 28.76
CA ASN A 47 -13.21 -4.36 27.82
C ASN A 47 -12.08 -5.36 28.08
N VAL A 48 -11.36 -5.74 27.02
CA VAL A 48 -10.24 -6.69 27.15
C VAL A 48 -8.98 -6.16 26.51
N ILE A 49 -7.87 -6.25 27.22
CA ILE A 49 -6.53 -5.97 26.70
C ILE A 49 -5.75 -7.29 26.61
N MET A 50 -5.55 -7.78 25.39
CA MET A 50 -4.76 -8.97 25.14
C MET A 50 -3.29 -8.63 24.91
N ASN A 51 -2.48 -8.81 25.93
CA ASN A 51 -1.02 -8.68 25.88
C ASN A 51 -0.38 -10.08 25.84
N THR A 52 -0.63 -10.81 24.75
CA THR A 52 -0.20 -12.19 24.57
C THR A 52 0.75 -12.32 23.36
N PRO A 53 1.73 -13.24 23.39
CA PRO A 53 2.70 -13.39 22.30
C PRO A 53 2.05 -13.60 20.92
N THR A 54 2.82 -13.36 19.86
CA THR A 54 2.42 -13.75 18.51
C THR A 54 2.23 -15.27 18.42
N GLY A 55 1.20 -15.73 17.72
CA GLY A 55 0.87 -17.15 17.63
C GLY A 55 0.05 -17.69 18.81
N SER A 56 -0.37 -16.86 19.76
CA SER A 56 -1.26 -17.26 20.87
C SER A 56 -2.74 -17.39 20.49
N GLY A 57 -3.08 -17.24 19.22
CA GLY A 57 -4.45 -17.39 18.72
C GLY A 57 -5.40 -16.21 19.02
N LYS A 58 -4.86 -14.98 19.07
CA LYS A 58 -5.67 -13.75 19.25
C LYS A 58 -6.83 -13.62 18.27
N SER A 59 -6.68 -14.14 17.06
CA SER A 59 -7.76 -14.11 16.05
C SER A 59 -9.00 -14.86 16.48
N LEU A 60 -8.88 -15.95 17.24
CA LEU A 60 -10.03 -16.70 17.76
C LEU A 60 -10.81 -15.89 18.81
N VAL A 61 -10.10 -15.10 19.62
CA VAL A 61 -10.73 -14.18 20.57
C VAL A 61 -11.44 -13.02 19.84
N ALA A 62 -10.87 -12.51 18.75
CA ALA A 62 -11.56 -11.52 17.91
C ALA A 62 -12.85 -12.10 17.29
N ILE A 63 -12.84 -13.35 16.83
CA ILE A 63 -14.03 -14.04 16.33
C ILE A 63 -15.09 -14.16 17.44
N ALA A 64 -14.70 -14.54 18.66
CA ALA A 64 -15.62 -14.59 19.79
C ALA A 64 -16.22 -13.22 20.13
N ALA A 65 -15.42 -12.16 20.03
CA ALA A 65 -15.89 -10.79 20.24
C ALA A 65 -16.94 -10.38 19.21
N HIS A 66 -16.70 -10.63 17.92
CA HIS A 66 -17.71 -10.39 16.88
C HIS A 66 -18.98 -11.21 17.10
N PHE A 67 -18.82 -12.48 17.45
CA PHE A 67 -19.97 -13.35 17.76
C PHE A 67 -20.85 -12.79 18.89
N ALA A 68 -20.22 -12.35 19.99
CA ALA A 68 -20.92 -11.73 21.10
C ALA A 68 -21.62 -10.42 20.70
N ALA A 69 -20.97 -9.59 19.88
CA ALA A 69 -21.57 -8.35 19.40
C ALA A 69 -22.80 -8.60 18.51
N LEU A 70 -22.70 -9.57 17.59
CA LEU A 70 -23.83 -9.96 16.73
C LEU A 70 -25.03 -10.50 17.52
N ALA A 71 -24.78 -11.26 18.58
CA ALA A 71 -25.84 -11.77 19.44
C ALA A 71 -26.61 -10.66 20.18
N ASP A 72 -25.97 -9.53 20.41
CA ASP A 72 -26.54 -8.30 20.99
C ASP A 72 -27.05 -7.29 19.94
N ASP A 73 -27.08 -7.68 18.68
CA ASP A 73 -27.46 -6.80 17.55
C ASP A 73 -26.62 -5.50 17.50
N ARG A 74 -25.31 -5.60 17.76
CA ARG A 74 -24.39 -4.48 17.78
C ARG A 74 -23.45 -4.52 16.59
N THR A 75 -23.28 -3.36 15.92
CA THR A 75 -22.26 -3.20 14.88
C THR A 75 -20.88 -3.27 15.52
N THR A 76 -19.99 -4.08 14.92
CA THR A 76 -18.65 -4.35 15.44
C THR A 76 -17.57 -4.08 14.40
N PHE A 77 -16.50 -3.41 14.83
CA PHE A 77 -15.41 -2.98 13.96
C PHE A 77 -14.13 -3.76 14.28
N TYR A 78 -13.51 -4.33 13.26
CA TYR A 78 -12.14 -4.85 13.31
C TYR A 78 -11.19 -3.86 12.67
N THR A 79 -10.27 -3.30 13.46
CA THR A 79 -9.31 -2.33 12.94
C THR A 79 -7.89 -2.89 12.92
N ALA A 80 -7.18 -2.59 11.83
CA ALA A 80 -5.80 -2.98 11.65
C ALA A 80 -4.96 -1.84 11.04
N PRO A 81 -3.62 -1.86 11.21
CA PRO A 81 -2.77 -0.75 10.80
C PRO A 81 -2.56 -0.64 9.28
N ILE A 82 -2.71 -1.72 8.55
CA ILE A 82 -2.44 -1.75 7.11
C ILE A 82 -3.54 -2.48 6.36
N LYS A 83 -3.81 -2.05 5.13
CA LYS A 83 -4.83 -2.62 4.25
C LYS A 83 -4.69 -4.13 4.05
N ALA A 84 -3.47 -4.62 3.86
CA ALA A 84 -3.23 -6.04 3.65
C ALA A 84 -3.75 -6.89 4.81
N LEU A 85 -3.57 -6.42 6.05
CA LEU A 85 -4.10 -7.09 7.24
C LEU A 85 -5.62 -6.95 7.34
N VAL A 86 -6.18 -5.79 6.99
CA VAL A 86 -7.63 -5.58 6.92
C VAL A 86 -8.26 -6.57 5.94
N SER A 87 -7.69 -6.70 4.74
CA SER A 87 -8.17 -7.61 3.71
C SER A 87 -8.06 -9.08 4.14
N GLU A 88 -6.92 -9.50 4.71
CA GLU A 88 -6.75 -10.86 5.24
C GLU A 88 -7.84 -11.19 6.27
N LYS A 89 -8.09 -10.28 7.19
CA LYS A 89 -9.09 -10.47 8.24
C LYS A 89 -10.52 -10.44 7.71
N PHE A 90 -10.78 -9.55 6.75
CA PHE A 90 -12.06 -9.51 6.05
C PHE A 90 -12.39 -10.87 5.43
N PHE A 91 -11.49 -11.47 4.66
CA PHE A 91 -11.72 -12.77 4.05
C PHE A 91 -11.87 -13.89 5.09
N ALA A 92 -11.00 -13.93 6.10
CA ALA A 92 -11.08 -14.90 7.18
C ALA A 92 -12.43 -14.81 7.95
N LEU A 93 -12.94 -13.60 8.17
CA LEU A 93 -14.23 -13.40 8.84
C LEU A 93 -15.41 -13.75 7.92
N CYS A 94 -15.31 -13.52 6.60
CA CYS A 94 -16.29 -13.99 5.63
C CYS A 94 -16.46 -15.52 5.64
N GLU A 95 -15.37 -16.28 5.76
CA GLU A 95 -15.41 -17.75 5.88
C GLU A 95 -16.12 -18.21 7.17
N VAL A 96 -15.96 -17.44 8.24
CA VAL A 96 -16.54 -17.78 9.56
C VAL A 96 -18.00 -17.35 9.67
N PHE A 97 -18.32 -16.11 9.28
CA PHE A 97 -19.62 -15.48 9.51
C PHE A 97 -20.54 -15.44 8.29
N GLY A 98 -20.01 -15.73 7.09
CA GLY A 98 -20.70 -15.52 5.81
C GLY A 98 -20.40 -14.13 5.24
N ALA A 99 -20.24 -14.07 3.92
CA ALA A 99 -19.86 -12.84 3.21
C ALA A 99 -20.90 -11.71 3.34
N GLU A 100 -22.16 -12.07 3.55
CA GLU A 100 -23.27 -11.13 3.74
C GLU A 100 -23.20 -10.36 5.08
N ASN A 101 -22.49 -10.90 6.07
CA ASN A 101 -22.38 -10.32 7.41
C ASN A 101 -21.10 -9.52 7.64
N VAL A 102 -20.20 -9.50 6.67
CA VAL A 102 -18.89 -8.84 6.80
C VAL A 102 -18.71 -7.79 5.72
N GLY A 103 -18.28 -6.62 6.14
CA GLY A 103 -17.93 -5.51 5.27
C GLY A 103 -16.47 -5.12 5.41
N MET A 104 -15.96 -4.41 4.40
CA MET A 104 -14.60 -3.86 4.41
C MET A 104 -14.62 -2.40 3.98
N LEU A 105 -13.99 -1.56 4.79
CA LEU A 105 -13.78 -0.15 4.50
C LEU A 105 -12.29 0.17 4.55
N THR A 106 -11.72 0.50 3.39
CA THR A 106 -10.35 1.00 3.26
C THR A 106 -10.36 2.30 2.49
N GLY A 107 -9.27 3.08 2.51
CA GLY A 107 -9.22 4.33 1.76
C GLY A 107 -9.46 4.17 0.25
N ASP A 108 -9.44 2.97 -0.30
CA ASP A 108 -9.55 2.65 -1.72
C ASP A 108 -10.64 1.65 -2.08
N ALA A 109 -11.23 0.98 -1.10
CA ALA A 109 -12.27 -0.01 -1.34
C ALA A 109 -13.36 0.08 -0.26
N SER A 110 -14.60 -0.02 -0.71
CA SER A 110 -15.77 -0.19 0.15
C SER A 110 -16.55 -1.40 -0.36
N VAL A 111 -16.67 -2.42 0.49
CA VAL A 111 -17.39 -3.65 0.19
C VAL A 111 -18.36 -3.89 1.33
N ASN A 112 -19.65 -4.05 1.04
CA ASN A 112 -20.69 -4.33 2.00
C ASN A 112 -20.63 -3.41 3.24
N ALA A 113 -20.67 -2.08 3.01
CA ALA A 113 -20.45 -1.06 4.02
C ALA A 113 -21.43 -1.07 5.19
N ASP A 114 -22.62 -1.63 4.99
CA ASP A 114 -23.70 -1.70 5.98
C ASP A 114 -23.74 -3.05 6.73
N ALA A 115 -22.70 -3.87 6.58
CA ALA A 115 -22.60 -5.15 7.27
C ALA A 115 -22.44 -4.95 8.79
N PRO A 116 -22.93 -5.89 9.60
CA PRO A 116 -22.79 -5.81 11.07
C PRO A 116 -21.35 -5.98 11.57
N ILE A 117 -20.46 -6.60 10.78
CA ILE A 117 -19.02 -6.70 11.06
C ILE A 117 -18.27 -5.88 10.01
N ILE A 118 -17.54 -4.84 10.41
CA ILE A 118 -16.78 -3.98 9.49
C ILE A 118 -15.28 -4.11 9.75
N CYS A 119 -14.54 -4.55 8.74
CA CYS A 119 -13.08 -4.54 8.74
C CYS A 119 -12.58 -3.22 8.15
N CYS A 120 -11.77 -2.46 8.88
CA CYS A 120 -11.28 -1.17 8.39
C CYS A 120 -9.88 -0.82 8.90
N THR A 121 -9.26 0.20 8.31
CA THR A 121 -8.04 0.78 8.91
C THR A 121 -8.41 1.69 10.08
N ALA A 122 -7.46 1.89 11.00
CA ALA A 122 -7.68 2.70 12.19
C ALA A 122 -8.11 4.14 11.85
N GLU A 123 -7.60 4.71 10.76
CA GLU A 123 -7.93 6.06 10.30
C GLU A 123 -9.40 6.20 9.91
N ILE A 124 -9.99 5.15 9.32
CA ILE A 124 -11.40 5.17 8.92
C ILE A 124 -12.29 5.19 10.16
N LEU A 125 -12.03 4.33 11.13
CA LEU A 125 -12.78 4.33 12.39
C LEU A 125 -12.57 5.66 13.15
N ALA A 126 -11.36 6.21 13.17
CA ALA A 126 -11.09 7.48 13.81
C ALA A 126 -11.87 8.64 13.16
N ASN A 127 -11.94 8.69 11.83
CA ASN A 127 -12.72 9.69 11.11
C ASN A 127 -14.22 9.54 11.36
N LEU A 128 -14.74 8.32 11.40
CA LEU A 128 -16.13 8.04 11.80
C LEU A 128 -16.39 8.55 13.24
N ALA A 129 -15.51 8.21 14.18
CA ALA A 129 -15.61 8.65 15.57
C ALA A 129 -15.58 10.19 15.71
N LEU A 130 -14.75 10.89 14.92
CA LEU A 130 -14.72 12.35 14.90
C LEU A 130 -16.01 12.97 14.36
N ARG A 131 -16.62 12.38 13.32
CA ARG A 131 -17.84 12.90 12.70
C ARG A 131 -19.08 12.67 13.53
N GLU A 132 -19.19 11.51 14.17
CA GLU A 132 -20.44 11.06 14.78
C GLU A 132 -20.35 11.01 16.32
N GLY A 133 -19.14 10.79 16.87
CA GLY A 133 -18.89 10.73 18.31
C GLY A 133 -19.74 9.64 18.96
N VAL A 134 -20.39 9.99 20.07
CA VAL A 134 -21.26 9.08 20.85
C VAL A 134 -22.49 8.57 20.08
N LYS A 135 -22.83 9.18 18.94
CA LYS A 135 -23.96 8.78 18.09
C LYS A 135 -23.55 7.77 17.00
N ALA A 136 -22.26 7.50 16.86
CA ALA A 136 -21.79 6.51 15.90
C ALA A 136 -22.38 5.14 16.22
N ASP A 137 -22.86 4.45 15.20
CA ASP A 137 -23.32 3.06 15.30
C ASP A 137 -22.13 2.12 15.42
N VAL A 138 -21.45 2.20 16.56
CA VAL A 138 -20.29 1.41 16.94
C VAL A 138 -20.51 0.83 18.33
N GLY A 139 -20.90 -0.43 18.38
CA GLY A 139 -21.13 -1.12 19.65
C GLY A 139 -19.90 -1.83 20.19
N GLN A 140 -18.96 -2.23 19.31
CA GLN A 140 -17.73 -2.89 19.73
C GLN A 140 -16.59 -2.55 18.75
N VAL A 141 -15.38 -2.46 19.30
CA VAL A 141 -14.16 -2.18 18.53
C VAL A 141 -13.05 -3.16 18.91
N ILE A 142 -12.56 -3.90 17.93
CA ILE A 142 -11.39 -4.75 18.06
C ILE A 142 -10.21 -4.03 17.39
N MET A 143 -9.17 -3.70 18.17
CA MET A 143 -7.97 -3.04 17.70
C MET A 143 -6.81 -4.02 17.65
N ASP A 144 -6.54 -4.57 16.47
CA ASP A 144 -5.40 -5.46 16.26
C ASP A 144 -4.12 -4.67 16.04
N GLU A 145 -2.99 -5.21 16.50
CA GLU A 145 -1.69 -4.53 16.50
C GLU A 145 -1.72 -3.15 17.16
N PHE A 146 -2.38 -3.07 18.32
CA PHE A 146 -2.59 -1.82 19.07
C PHE A 146 -1.30 -1.06 19.41
N HIS A 147 -0.12 -1.69 19.31
CA HIS A 147 1.15 -1.01 19.49
C HIS A 147 1.41 0.14 18.49
N PHE A 148 0.68 0.19 17.36
CA PHE A 148 0.70 1.34 16.42
C PHE A 148 0.19 2.64 17.04
N TYR A 149 -0.47 2.59 18.20
CA TYR A 149 -0.78 3.74 19.03
C TYR A 149 0.44 4.64 19.29
N ALA A 150 1.65 4.08 19.35
CA ALA A 150 2.89 4.83 19.60
C ALA A 150 3.60 5.30 18.31
N GLU A 151 3.03 5.06 17.13
CA GLU A 151 3.61 5.51 15.85
C GLU A 151 3.40 7.02 15.67
N PRO A 152 4.47 7.81 15.36
CA PRO A 152 4.42 9.26 15.33
C PRO A 152 3.33 9.84 14.41
N ASP A 153 3.16 9.27 13.22
CA ASP A 153 2.27 9.83 12.20
C ASP A 153 0.84 9.26 12.25
N ARG A 154 0.65 8.13 12.92
CA ARG A 154 -0.60 7.35 12.87
C ARG A 154 -1.23 7.09 14.22
N GLY A 155 -0.52 7.30 15.32
CA GLY A 155 -0.98 6.97 16.67
C GLY A 155 -2.28 7.68 17.09
N TRP A 156 -2.56 8.85 16.54
CA TRP A 156 -3.81 9.58 16.76
C TRP A 156 -5.04 8.76 16.36
N ALA A 157 -4.95 8.00 15.27
CA ALA A 157 -6.06 7.19 14.77
C ALA A 157 -6.42 6.03 15.70
N TRP A 158 -5.47 5.55 16.50
CA TRP A 158 -5.70 4.54 17.53
C TRP A 158 -6.27 5.16 18.81
N GLN A 159 -5.97 6.43 19.07
CA GLN A 159 -6.40 7.10 20.29
C GLN A 159 -7.79 7.72 20.18
N VAL A 160 -8.13 8.31 19.03
CA VAL A 160 -9.41 9.00 18.84
C VAL A 160 -10.63 8.11 19.12
N PRO A 161 -10.74 6.86 18.64
CA PRO A 161 -11.87 6.02 18.99
C PRO A 161 -12.00 5.73 20.48
N LEU A 162 -10.89 5.61 21.21
CA LEU A 162 -10.91 5.41 22.67
C LEU A 162 -11.52 6.62 23.39
N ILE A 163 -11.37 7.83 22.84
CA ILE A 163 -11.87 9.08 23.40
C ILE A 163 -13.33 9.32 23.00
N GLU A 164 -13.66 9.13 21.73
CA GLU A 164 -14.92 9.58 21.13
C GLU A 164 -16.03 8.53 21.10
N LEU A 165 -15.71 7.24 21.38
CA LEU A 165 -16.67 6.14 21.37
C LEU A 165 -16.85 5.50 22.76
N PRO A 166 -17.26 6.24 23.80
CA PRO A 166 -17.40 5.67 25.15
C PRO A 166 -18.51 4.61 25.23
N GLN A 167 -19.44 4.57 24.29
CA GLN A 167 -20.49 3.54 24.20
C GLN A 167 -19.96 2.17 23.78
N ALA A 168 -18.82 2.13 23.07
CA ALA A 168 -18.28 0.89 22.53
C ALA A 168 -17.58 0.03 23.59
N GLN A 169 -17.61 -1.28 23.39
CA GLN A 169 -16.76 -2.23 24.09
C GLN A 169 -15.43 -2.36 23.31
N PHE A 170 -14.29 -2.30 23.99
CA PHE A 170 -12.98 -2.36 23.35
C PHE A 170 -12.25 -3.68 23.61
N VAL A 171 -11.66 -4.24 22.55
CA VAL A 171 -10.73 -5.37 22.61
C VAL A 171 -9.40 -4.92 21.99
N LEU A 172 -8.40 -4.61 22.81
CA LEU A 172 -7.09 -4.18 22.37
C LEU A 172 -6.13 -5.38 22.29
N MET A 173 -5.56 -5.64 21.15
CA MET A 173 -4.71 -6.82 20.92
C MET A 173 -3.32 -6.42 20.42
N SER A 174 -2.29 -6.90 21.09
CA SER A 174 -0.91 -6.85 20.59
C SER A 174 -0.01 -7.79 21.40
N ALA A 175 1.12 -8.17 20.80
CA ALA A 175 2.13 -8.99 21.49
C ALA A 175 3.14 -8.17 22.31
N THR A 176 3.14 -6.84 22.20
CA THR A 176 4.22 -5.97 22.70
C THR A 176 3.70 -4.67 23.30
N LEU A 177 2.69 -4.74 24.17
CA LEU A 177 2.09 -3.54 24.78
C LEU A 177 2.93 -2.90 25.87
N GLY A 178 3.76 -3.69 26.56
CA GLY A 178 4.46 -3.22 27.76
C GLY A 178 3.50 -3.01 28.92
N ASP A 179 3.68 -1.91 29.69
CA ASP A 179 2.76 -1.54 30.77
C ASP A 179 1.42 -1.06 30.22
N THR A 180 0.34 -1.71 30.66
CA THR A 180 -1.04 -1.47 30.22
C THR A 180 -1.90 -0.71 31.24
N THR A 181 -1.36 -0.39 32.43
CA THR A 181 -2.11 0.21 33.56
C THR A 181 -2.89 1.44 33.11
N ARG A 182 -2.27 2.34 32.36
CA ARG A 182 -2.91 3.55 31.85
C ARG A 182 -4.14 3.25 30.99
N PHE A 183 -4.07 2.23 30.14
CA PHE A 183 -5.19 1.87 29.25
C PHE A 183 -6.32 1.23 30.03
N VAL A 184 -6.04 0.45 31.07
CA VAL A 184 -7.04 -0.14 31.97
C VAL A 184 -7.83 0.95 32.65
N ASP A 185 -7.15 1.91 33.28
CA ASP A 185 -7.77 3.01 34.01
C ASP A 185 -8.61 3.90 33.07
N ASP A 186 -8.05 4.24 31.91
CA ASP A 186 -8.70 5.12 30.94
C ASP A 186 -9.95 4.49 30.31
N LEU A 187 -9.85 3.24 29.84
CA LEU A 187 -10.99 2.53 29.25
C LEU A 187 -12.11 2.31 30.28
N SER A 188 -11.76 1.86 31.50
CA SER A 188 -12.76 1.65 32.54
C SER A 188 -13.48 2.96 32.91
N ARG A 189 -12.76 4.06 33.01
CA ARG A 189 -13.31 5.39 33.30
C ARG A 189 -14.24 5.90 32.19
N ARG A 190 -13.83 5.73 30.91
CA ARG A 190 -14.56 6.29 29.76
C ARG A 190 -15.79 5.47 29.43
N THR A 191 -15.66 4.17 29.38
CA THR A 191 -16.76 3.28 28.94
C THR A 191 -17.69 2.87 30.07
N GLY A 192 -17.29 3.08 31.35
CA GLY A 192 -18.02 2.57 32.51
C GLY A 192 -18.00 1.05 32.62
N ARG A 193 -17.24 0.34 31.79
CA ARG A 193 -17.07 -1.11 31.76
C ARG A 193 -15.81 -1.50 32.52
N ALA A 194 -15.81 -2.65 33.17
CA ALA A 194 -14.57 -3.25 33.67
C ALA A 194 -13.59 -3.47 32.52
N THR A 195 -12.30 -3.41 32.78
CA THR A 195 -11.26 -3.69 31.79
C THR A 195 -10.34 -4.79 32.30
N ALA A 196 -10.41 -5.96 31.69
CA ALA A 196 -9.57 -7.10 32.00
C ALA A 196 -8.27 -7.08 31.20
N VAL A 197 -7.17 -7.51 31.80
CA VAL A 197 -5.87 -7.66 31.12
C VAL A 197 -5.50 -9.13 31.09
N VAL A 198 -5.58 -9.71 29.91
CA VAL A 198 -5.18 -11.10 29.70
C VAL A 198 -3.73 -11.15 29.31
N ARG A 199 -2.90 -11.75 30.15
CA ARG A 199 -1.47 -11.95 29.94
C ARG A 199 -1.17 -13.45 29.94
N SER A 200 -0.66 -13.97 28.84
CA SER A 200 -0.13 -15.34 28.83
C SER A 200 1.36 -15.32 29.21
N ALA A 201 1.71 -16.09 30.20
CA ALA A 201 3.10 -16.28 30.61
C ALA A 201 3.84 -17.24 29.66
N GLU A 202 3.15 -18.16 29.01
CA GLU A 202 3.75 -19.19 28.18
C GLU A 202 3.37 -19.02 26.70
N ARG A 203 4.39 -19.03 25.88
CA ARG A 203 4.24 -19.04 24.43
C ARG A 203 3.97 -20.49 23.97
N PRO A 204 2.96 -20.74 23.10
CA PRO A 204 2.67 -22.10 22.61
C PRO A 204 3.88 -22.79 21.96
N VAL A 205 4.73 -22.02 21.27
CA VAL A 205 5.98 -22.49 20.68
C VAL A 205 7.14 -21.67 21.27
N PRO A 206 7.94 -22.21 22.21
CA PRO A 206 9.08 -21.51 22.79
C PRO A 206 10.09 -21.05 21.73
N LEU A 207 10.84 -19.97 22.01
CA LEU A 207 11.88 -19.45 21.12
C LEU A 207 13.27 -19.79 21.65
N LEU A 208 14.11 -20.29 20.76
CA LEU A 208 15.53 -20.47 20.99
C LEU A 208 16.30 -19.37 20.27
N PHE A 209 16.97 -18.52 21.03
CA PHE A 209 17.81 -17.44 20.52
C PHE A 209 19.25 -17.87 20.37
N SER A 210 19.87 -17.53 19.25
CA SER A 210 21.28 -17.82 18.99
C SER A 210 21.94 -16.68 18.20
N TYR A 211 23.27 -16.54 18.41
CA TYR A 211 24.10 -15.56 17.75
C TYR A 211 25.12 -16.28 16.85
N ALA A 212 25.00 -16.12 15.52
CA ALA A 212 25.79 -16.83 14.53
C ALA A 212 27.06 -16.05 14.17
N MET A 213 28.22 -16.71 14.32
CA MET A 213 29.54 -16.20 13.96
C MET A 213 30.06 -16.76 12.62
N THR A 214 29.22 -17.50 11.89
CA THR A 214 29.50 -18.01 10.55
C THR A 214 28.98 -17.04 9.50
N PRO A 215 29.47 -17.00 8.26
CA PRO A 215 28.89 -16.25 7.17
C PRO A 215 27.43 -16.63 6.91
N LEU A 216 26.63 -15.69 6.45
CA LEU A 216 25.20 -15.87 6.30
C LEU A 216 24.82 -17.09 5.43
N HIS A 217 25.56 -17.35 4.34
CA HIS A 217 25.31 -18.51 3.48
C HIS A 217 25.57 -19.84 4.21
N GLU A 218 26.65 -19.92 5.00
CA GLU A 218 26.96 -21.11 5.81
C GLU A 218 25.87 -21.33 6.89
N THR A 219 25.41 -20.24 7.55
CA THR A 219 24.30 -20.30 8.53
C THR A 219 23.01 -20.79 7.88
N LEU A 220 22.68 -20.32 6.67
CA LEU A 220 21.50 -20.77 5.95
C LEU A 220 21.61 -22.23 5.50
N GLU A 221 22.76 -22.67 5.00
CA GLU A 221 22.99 -24.06 4.63
C GLU A 221 22.80 -24.98 5.83
N GLU A 222 23.38 -24.64 6.99
CA GLU A 222 23.17 -25.38 8.23
C GLU A 222 21.70 -25.46 8.63
N LEU A 223 20.95 -24.34 8.53
CA LEU A 223 19.53 -24.31 8.85
C LEU A 223 18.71 -25.18 7.90
N LEU A 224 19.04 -25.21 6.61
CA LEU A 224 18.37 -26.06 5.62
C LEU A 224 18.69 -27.55 5.82
N GLU A 225 19.95 -27.90 6.05
CA GLU A 225 20.40 -29.27 6.32
C GLU A 225 19.79 -29.85 7.60
N THR A 226 19.66 -29.00 8.63
CA THR A 226 19.03 -29.38 9.91
C THR A 226 17.51 -29.30 9.90
N LYS A 227 16.89 -29.13 8.71
CA LYS A 227 15.43 -29.06 8.51
C LYS A 227 14.75 -27.95 9.32
N GLN A 228 15.39 -26.78 9.44
CA GLN A 228 14.85 -25.63 10.15
C GLN A 228 14.09 -24.65 9.23
N ALA A 229 13.82 -25.04 7.99
CA ALA A 229 12.98 -24.29 7.07
C ALA A 229 11.48 -24.40 7.44
N PRO A 230 10.63 -23.40 7.06
CA PRO A 230 10.95 -22.17 6.34
C PRO A 230 11.78 -21.17 7.16
N VAL A 231 12.77 -20.55 6.51
CA VAL A 231 13.64 -19.53 7.11
C VAL A 231 13.25 -18.16 6.58
N TYR A 232 12.89 -17.25 7.47
CA TYR A 232 12.67 -15.84 7.14
C TYR A 232 13.95 -15.05 7.40
N VAL A 233 14.57 -14.53 6.35
CA VAL A 233 15.79 -13.72 6.41
C VAL A 233 15.40 -12.26 6.42
N VAL A 234 15.60 -11.59 7.54
CA VAL A 234 15.19 -10.21 7.79
C VAL A 234 16.26 -9.24 7.33
N HIS A 235 15.90 -8.39 6.39
CA HIS A 235 16.69 -7.26 5.92
C HIS A 235 16.03 -5.94 6.29
N PHE A 236 16.78 -4.85 6.29
CA PHE A 236 16.26 -3.52 6.60
C PHE A 236 16.18 -2.60 5.38
N THR A 237 16.46 -3.15 4.19
CA THR A 237 16.23 -2.49 2.90
C THR A 237 15.72 -3.49 1.86
N GLN A 238 14.89 -3.00 0.93
CA GLN A 238 14.35 -3.81 -0.16
C GLN A 238 15.46 -4.33 -1.09
N ALA A 239 16.46 -3.48 -1.37
CA ALA A 239 17.60 -3.84 -2.19
C ALA A 239 18.38 -5.01 -1.59
N ALA A 240 18.71 -4.95 -0.29
CA ALA A 240 19.45 -6.02 0.39
C ALA A 240 18.65 -7.35 0.41
N ALA A 241 17.32 -7.29 0.57
CA ALA A 241 16.46 -8.48 0.52
C ALA A 241 16.52 -9.15 -0.87
N LEU A 242 16.40 -8.36 -1.94
CA LEU A 242 16.46 -8.86 -3.31
C LEU A 242 17.85 -9.39 -3.69
N GLU A 243 18.90 -8.63 -3.39
CA GLU A 243 20.28 -9.03 -3.66
C GLU A 243 20.63 -10.35 -2.95
N ARG A 244 20.21 -10.50 -1.71
CA ARG A 244 20.38 -11.73 -0.96
C ARG A 244 19.62 -12.89 -1.59
N ALA A 245 18.35 -12.70 -1.93
CA ALA A 245 17.56 -13.73 -2.59
C ALA A 245 18.19 -14.20 -3.91
N GLN A 246 18.73 -13.27 -4.71
CA GLN A 246 19.44 -13.60 -5.94
C GLN A 246 20.76 -14.34 -5.68
N ALA A 247 21.51 -13.96 -4.66
CA ALA A 247 22.75 -14.65 -4.27
C ALA A 247 22.48 -16.10 -3.82
N LEU A 248 21.34 -16.35 -3.17
CA LEU A 248 20.94 -17.69 -2.72
C LEU A 248 20.54 -18.64 -3.85
N MET A 249 20.35 -18.19 -5.08
CA MET A 249 20.11 -19.09 -6.22
C MET A 249 21.28 -20.01 -6.51
N SER A 250 22.50 -19.70 -6.04
CA SER A 250 23.66 -20.59 -6.10
C SER A 250 23.62 -21.74 -5.09
N VAL A 251 22.77 -21.63 -4.07
CA VAL A 251 22.55 -22.65 -3.04
C VAL A 251 21.43 -23.59 -3.48
N ASN A 252 21.61 -24.88 -3.24
CA ASN A 252 20.56 -25.86 -3.57
C ASN A 252 19.50 -25.91 -2.45
N VAL A 253 18.55 -24.98 -2.51
CA VAL A 253 17.52 -24.78 -1.49
C VAL A 253 16.43 -25.87 -1.53
N CYS A 254 16.07 -26.34 -2.73
CA CYS A 254 14.99 -27.31 -2.96
C CYS A 254 15.44 -28.49 -3.78
N THR A 255 14.89 -29.67 -3.50
CA THR A 255 15.01 -30.88 -4.31
C THR A 255 14.33 -30.71 -5.66
N ARG A 256 14.63 -31.59 -6.62
CA ARG A 256 13.98 -31.57 -7.94
C ARG A 256 12.46 -31.75 -7.83
N ALA A 257 12.01 -32.68 -7.00
CA ALA A 257 10.59 -32.92 -6.80
C ALA A 257 9.85 -31.68 -6.23
N GLU A 258 10.47 -30.96 -5.27
CA GLU A 258 9.90 -29.72 -4.74
C GLU A 258 9.84 -28.61 -5.80
N LYS A 259 10.86 -28.51 -6.67
CA LYS A 259 10.84 -27.56 -7.80
C LYS A 259 9.74 -27.88 -8.80
N ASP A 260 9.47 -29.15 -9.06
CA ASP A 260 8.38 -29.58 -9.94
C ASP A 260 7.02 -29.26 -9.32
N MET A 261 6.83 -29.47 -8.02
CA MET A 261 5.61 -29.05 -7.29
C MET A 261 5.39 -27.54 -7.37
N ILE A 262 6.43 -26.74 -7.17
CA ILE A 262 6.35 -25.29 -7.30
C ILE A 262 5.97 -24.91 -8.74
N ALA A 263 6.61 -25.51 -9.74
CA ALA A 263 6.34 -25.25 -11.15
C ALA A 263 4.87 -25.56 -11.51
N GLN A 264 4.31 -26.62 -10.95
CA GLN A 264 2.91 -26.99 -11.11
C GLN A 264 1.99 -25.98 -10.44
N ALA A 265 2.31 -25.57 -9.18
CA ALA A 265 1.52 -24.60 -8.44
C ALA A 265 1.42 -23.24 -9.13
N ILE A 266 2.52 -22.76 -9.75
CA ILE A 266 2.58 -21.45 -10.43
C ILE A 266 2.26 -21.52 -11.92
N GLY A 267 1.84 -22.70 -12.45
CA GLY A 267 1.66 -22.94 -13.90
C GLY A 267 0.72 -21.97 -14.61
N GLY A 268 -0.29 -21.42 -13.91
CA GLY A 268 -1.25 -20.44 -14.44
C GLY A 268 -0.93 -18.98 -14.13
N PHE A 269 0.11 -18.70 -13.32
CA PHE A 269 0.41 -17.34 -12.86
C PHE A 269 1.18 -16.54 -13.92
N ARG A 270 0.71 -15.30 -14.20
CA ARG A 270 1.33 -14.42 -15.19
C ARG A 270 2.33 -13.48 -14.53
N PHE A 271 3.61 -13.69 -14.82
CA PHE A 271 4.68 -12.81 -14.40
C PHE A 271 4.87 -11.69 -15.42
N THR A 272 4.79 -10.43 -14.99
CA THR A 272 5.10 -9.31 -15.87
C THR A 272 6.59 -9.26 -16.23
N SER A 273 6.93 -8.50 -17.25
CA SER A 273 8.30 -8.27 -17.65
C SER A 273 9.12 -7.56 -16.60
N GLY A 274 10.07 -7.33 -16.20
CA GLY A 274 10.67 -6.60 -15.07
C GLY A 274 10.91 -7.49 -13.86
N PHE A 275 10.40 -7.07 -12.71
CA PHE A 275 10.58 -7.80 -11.46
C PHE A 275 9.96 -9.18 -11.49
N GLY A 276 8.83 -9.36 -12.18
CA GLY A 276 8.14 -10.64 -12.31
C GLY A 276 9.03 -11.75 -12.85
N LYS A 277 9.87 -11.49 -13.85
CA LYS A 277 10.84 -12.48 -14.39
C LYS A 277 11.86 -12.91 -13.33
N THR A 278 12.32 -11.98 -12.52
CA THR A 278 13.27 -12.29 -11.43
C THR A 278 12.58 -13.11 -10.34
N LEU A 279 11.38 -12.69 -9.92
CA LEU A 279 10.59 -13.41 -8.92
C LEU A 279 10.26 -14.83 -9.38
N SER A 280 9.84 -15.02 -10.65
CA SER A 280 9.57 -16.35 -11.22
C SER A 280 10.75 -17.30 -11.08
N ARG A 281 11.97 -16.81 -11.34
CA ARG A 281 13.18 -17.61 -11.14
C ARG A 281 13.43 -17.96 -9.69
N LEU A 282 13.26 -16.99 -8.78
CA LEU A 282 13.48 -17.17 -7.34
C LEU A 282 12.49 -18.19 -6.76
N VAL A 283 11.20 -18.01 -6.99
CA VAL A 283 10.18 -18.93 -6.42
C VAL A 283 10.34 -20.36 -6.94
N ARG A 284 10.72 -20.56 -8.19
CA ARG A 284 11.04 -21.90 -8.75
C ARG A 284 12.22 -22.59 -8.07
N HIS A 285 13.08 -21.81 -7.36
CA HIS A 285 14.16 -22.33 -6.53
C HIS A 285 13.76 -22.48 -5.05
N GLY A 286 12.51 -22.24 -4.70
CA GLY A 286 12.02 -22.28 -3.32
C GLY A 286 12.40 -21.07 -2.49
N ILE A 287 12.74 -19.94 -3.15
CA ILE A 287 13.15 -18.69 -2.53
C ILE A 287 12.06 -17.64 -2.78
N GLY A 288 11.48 -17.10 -1.72
CA GLY A 288 10.54 -15.97 -1.78
C GLY A 288 11.26 -14.63 -1.53
N VAL A 289 10.70 -13.58 -2.09
CA VAL A 289 11.03 -12.19 -1.72
C VAL A 289 9.76 -11.51 -1.27
N HIS A 290 9.82 -10.75 -0.16
CA HIS A 290 8.63 -10.07 0.36
C HIS A 290 8.97 -8.70 0.95
N HIS A 291 8.44 -7.62 0.34
CA HIS A 291 8.57 -6.25 0.84
C HIS A 291 7.46 -5.34 0.27
N ALA A 292 7.25 -4.19 0.91
CA ALA A 292 6.18 -3.26 0.56
C ALA A 292 6.27 -2.67 -0.87
N GLY A 293 7.46 -2.69 -1.50
CA GLY A 293 7.66 -2.21 -2.87
C GLY A 293 7.21 -3.18 -3.96
N MET A 294 6.80 -4.40 -3.61
CA MET A 294 6.29 -5.38 -4.58
C MET A 294 4.82 -5.12 -4.92
N LEU A 295 4.41 -5.52 -6.12
CA LEU A 295 2.98 -5.57 -6.46
C LEU A 295 2.22 -6.49 -5.50
N PRO A 296 0.97 -6.16 -5.13
CA PRO A 296 0.14 -6.96 -4.26
C PRO A 296 0.03 -8.42 -4.71
N LYS A 297 -0.21 -8.66 -6.00
CA LYS A 297 -0.27 -10.02 -6.57
C LYS A 297 0.99 -10.85 -6.35
N TYR A 298 2.18 -10.24 -6.37
CA TYR A 298 3.44 -10.95 -6.11
C TYR A 298 3.63 -11.26 -4.64
N ARG A 299 3.22 -10.36 -3.74
CA ARG A 299 3.23 -10.62 -2.30
C ARG A 299 2.33 -11.80 -1.98
N ARG A 300 1.11 -11.78 -2.52
CA ARG A 300 0.13 -12.86 -2.38
C ARG A 300 0.66 -14.20 -2.92
N LEU A 301 1.30 -14.19 -4.10
CA LEU A 301 1.94 -15.40 -4.65
C LEU A 301 2.94 -15.99 -3.64
N VAL A 302 3.84 -15.18 -3.10
CA VAL A 302 4.85 -15.61 -2.12
C VAL A 302 4.19 -16.13 -0.84
N GLU A 303 3.16 -15.47 -0.35
CA GLU A 303 2.39 -15.86 0.84
C GLU A 303 1.69 -17.21 0.61
N THR A 304 0.98 -17.39 -0.50
CA THR A 304 0.29 -18.64 -0.84
C THR A 304 1.26 -19.80 -0.99
N LEU A 305 2.39 -19.61 -1.68
CA LEU A 305 3.41 -20.63 -1.81
C LEU A 305 4.08 -20.98 -0.49
N ALA A 306 4.25 -19.98 0.40
CA ALA A 306 4.79 -20.19 1.73
C ALA A 306 3.81 -20.96 2.63
N GLN A 307 2.53 -20.61 2.59
CA GLN A 307 1.45 -21.33 3.31
C GLN A 307 1.34 -22.78 2.85
N ALA A 308 1.50 -23.03 1.55
CA ALA A 308 1.57 -24.38 0.97
C ALA A 308 2.86 -25.15 1.32
N GLY A 309 3.81 -24.53 2.06
CA GLY A 309 5.09 -25.14 2.44
C GLY A 309 6.10 -25.31 1.30
N LEU A 310 5.86 -24.64 0.17
CA LEU A 310 6.67 -24.77 -1.05
C LEU A 310 7.91 -23.87 -1.03
N LEU A 311 7.94 -22.81 -0.21
CA LEU A 311 9.11 -21.97 -0.06
C LEU A 311 9.92 -22.36 1.18
N LYS A 312 11.23 -22.44 1.02
CA LYS A 312 12.16 -22.80 2.11
C LYS A 312 12.83 -21.59 2.71
N VAL A 313 13.06 -20.55 1.93
CA VAL A 313 13.69 -19.30 2.36
C VAL A 313 12.87 -18.13 1.85
N ILE A 314 12.61 -17.16 2.71
CA ILE A 314 11.93 -15.92 2.35
C ILE A 314 12.82 -14.75 2.78
N CYS A 315 13.34 -13.99 1.83
CA CYS A 315 14.08 -12.77 2.08
C CYS A 315 13.11 -11.58 2.09
N GLY A 316 13.01 -10.88 3.21
CA GLY A 316 12.09 -9.76 3.31
C GLY A 316 12.55 -8.66 4.23
N THR A 317 11.78 -7.58 4.28
CA THR A 317 12.03 -6.46 5.18
C THR A 317 11.31 -6.66 6.50
N ASP A 318 11.68 -5.87 7.52
CA ASP A 318 11.03 -5.89 8.84
C ASP A 318 9.49 -5.66 8.77
N THR A 319 8.98 -5.10 7.66
CA THR A 319 7.54 -4.95 7.41
C THR A 319 6.79 -6.27 7.30
N LEU A 320 7.45 -7.39 6.96
CA LEU A 320 6.85 -8.73 7.07
C LEU A 320 6.52 -9.10 8.54
N GLY A 321 7.11 -8.38 9.49
CA GLY A 321 6.78 -8.51 10.92
C GLY A 321 5.35 -8.06 11.27
N VAL A 322 4.59 -7.41 10.37
CA VAL A 322 3.26 -6.88 10.65
C VAL A 322 2.24 -7.49 9.69
N GLY A 323 1.33 -8.29 10.21
CA GLY A 323 0.08 -8.63 9.54
C GLY A 323 0.12 -9.68 8.44
N ILE A 324 1.15 -10.54 8.33
CA ILE A 324 1.21 -11.57 7.30
C ILE A 324 1.23 -12.96 7.92
N ASN A 325 0.30 -13.80 7.49
CA ASN A 325 0.19 -15.19 7.95
C ASN A 325 1.07 -16.12 7.11
N VAL A 326 2.40 -15.96 7.22
CA VAL A 326 3.38 -16.86 6.62
C VAL A 326 3.93 -17.80 7.69
N PRO A 327 3.86 -19.12 7.48
CA PRO A 327 4.38 -20.08 8.44
C PRO A 327 5.91 -20.07 8.46
N ILE A 328 6.50 -19.43 9.46
CA ILE A 328 7.96 -19.28 9.63
C ILE A 328 8.40 -20.18 10.79
N ARG A 329 9.37 -21.07 10.56
CA ARG A 329 10.00 -21.85 11.62
C ARG A 329 11.19 -21.12 12.23
N THR A 330 12.02 -20.52 11.39
CA THR A 330 13.25 -19.82 11.81
C THR A 330 13.24 -18.37 11.31
N VAL A 331 13.53 -17.44 12.19
CA VAL A 331 13.81 -16.04 11.85
C VAL A 331 15.32 -15.80 11.92
N LEU A 332 15.92 -15.31 10.85
CA LEU A 332 17.33 -14.98 10.74
C LEU A 332 17.51 -13.47 10.50
N PHE A 333 17.95 -12.75 11.52
CA PHE A 333 18.28 -11.34 11.42
C PHE A 333 19.64 -11.14 10.76
N THR A 334 19.71 -10.31 9.73
CA THR A 334 20.97 -9.91 9.09
C THR A 334 21.66 -8.75 9.81
N GLY A 335 21.00 -8.13 10.77
CA GLY A 335 21.53 -7.04 11.58
C GLY A 335 20.58 -6.64 12.70
N LEU A 336 21.04 -5.74 13.58
CA LEU A 336 20.27 -5.20 14.70
C LEU A 336 20.13 -3.66 14.64
N SER A 337 20.33 -3.08 13.46
CA SER A 337 20.17 -1.64 13.23
C SER A 337 19.38 -1.39 11.97
N LYS A 338 18.57 -0.30 11.96
CA LYS A 338 17.81 0.13 10.82
C LYS A 338 17.86 1.66 10.63
N TYR A 339 17.59 2.11 9.42
CA TYR A 339 17.38 3.52 9.13
C TYR A 339 15.93 3.91 9.41
N ASP A 340 15.71 4.98 10.18
CA ASP A 340 14.38 5.41 10.62
C ASP A 340 13.79 6.57 9.79
N GLY A 341 14.41 6.87 8.64
CA GLY A 341 14.06 8.01 7.79
C GLY A 341 14.96 9.23 8.02
N VAL A 342 15.61 9.34 9.19
CA VAL A 342 16.49 10.45 9.57
C VAL A 342 17.92 9.95 9.81
N ARG A 343 18.07 8.86 10.56
CA ARG A 343 19.36 8.29 10.95
C ARG A 343 19.28 6.78 11.10
N THR A 344 20.45 6.14 11.03
CA THR A 344 20.57 4.74 11.43
C THR A 344 20.52 4.64 12.96
N ARG A 345 19.73 3.69 13.49
CA ARG A 345 19.62 3.40 14.92
C ARG A 345 19.54 1.91 15.20
N LEU A 346 19.79 1.51 16.44
CA LEU A 346 19.53 0.15 16.89
C LEU A 346 18.03 -0.13 16.93
N LEU A 347 17.67 -1.40 16.79
CA LEU A 347 16.30 -1.85 17.00
C LEU A 347 15.88 -1.58 18.45
N LYS A 348 14.63 -1.22 18.64
CA LYS A 348 13.96 -1.22 19.95
C LYS A 348 13.63 -2.66 20.35
N ALA A 349 13.47 -2.92 21.64
CA ALA A 349 13.08 -4.24 22.13
C ALA A 349 11.76 -4.70 21.51
N ARG A 350 10.79 -3.80 21.41
CA ARG A 350 9.51 -4.06 20.74
C ARG A 350 9.69 -4.53 19.30
N GLU A 351 10.49 -3.83 18.49
CA GLU A 351 10.74 -4.17 17.09
C GLU A 351 11.41 -5.54 16.97
N PHE A 352 12.41 -5.80 17.83
CA PHE A 352 13.10 -7.09 17.87
C PHE A 352 12.13 -8.23 18.21
N HIS A 353 11.33 -8.10 19.27
CA HIS A 353 10.41 -9.14 19.70
C HIS A 353 9.24 -9.35 18.71
N GLN A 354 8.77 -8.32 18.03
CA GLN A 354 7.75 -8.45 16.98
C GLN A 354 8.25 -9.32 15.82
N ILE A 355 9.47 -9.08 15.36
CA ILE A 355 10.06 -9.85 14.27
C ILE A 355 10.42 -11.27 14.76
N ALA A 356 11.11 -11.38 15.90
CA ALA A 356 11.48 -12.65 16.51
C ALA A 356 10.25 -13.53 16.81
N GLY A 357 9.16 -12.87 17.23
CA GLY A 357 7.87 -13.49 17.50
C GLY A 357 7.23 -14.24 16.34
N ARG A 358 7.70 -14.07 15.13
CA ARG A 358 7.23 -14.82 13.95
C ARG A 358 7.80 -16.23 13.87
N ALA A 359 8.87 -16.54 14.61
CA ALA A 359 9.48 -17.87 14.60
C ALA A 359 8.61 -18.89 15.35
N GLY A 360 8.49 -20.09 14.80
CA GLY A 360 7.73 -21.21 15.38
C GLY A 360 6.23 -21.16 15.02
N ARG A 361 5.81 -22.25 14.39
CA ARG A 361 4.42 -22.43 13.90
C ARG A 361 3.59 -23.18 14.93
N ALA A 362 2.58 -22.54 15.48
CA ALA A 362 1.65 -23.21 16.39
C ALA A 362 1.02 -24.44 15.72
N GLY A 363 0.95 -25.57 16.41
CA GLY A 363 0.42 -26.83 15.89
C GLY A 363 1.38 -27.65 15.00
N PHE A 364 2.53 -27.08 14.59
CA PHE A 364 3.52 -27.76 13.73
C PHE A 364 4.90 -27.87 14.34
N ASP A 365 5.36 -26.83 15.03
CA ASP A 365 6.70 -26.78 15.61
C ASP A 365 6.63 -26.85 17.13
N THR A 366 7.59 -27.55 17.72
CA THR A 366 7.77 -27.59 19.18
C THR A 366 8.74 -26.52 19.67
N LEU A 367 9.48 -25.89 18.75
CA LEU A 367 10.49 -24.87 19.03
C LEU A 367 10.66 -23.96 17.82
N GLY A 368 10.57 -22.64 18.02
CA GLY A 368 10.93 -21.63 17.02
C GLY A 368 12.39 -21.20 17.19
N ARG A 369 13.11 -20.97 16.12
CA ARG A 369 14.49 -20.49 16.18
C ARG A 369 14.60 -19.02 15.77
N VAL A 370 15.38 -18.28 16.54
CA VAL A 370 15.76 -16.89 16.23
C VAL A 370 17.27 -16.82 16.18
N VAL A 371 17.80 -16.56 15.01
CA VAL A 371 19.25 -16.45 14.78
C VAL A 371 19.58 -15.00 14.44
N VAL A 372 20.56 -14.43 15.10
CA VAL A 372 21.11 -13.11 14.75
C VAL A 372 22.49 -13.29 14.17
N GLN A 373 22.65 -12.87 12.92
CA GLN A 373 23.92 -12.92 12.20
C GLN A 373 24.87 -11.86 12.74
N ALA A 374 26.07 -12.25 13.12
CA ALA A 374 27.12 -11.29 13.50
C ALA A 374 27.47 -10.35 12.32
N PRO A 375 27.89 -9.09 12.58
CA PRO A 375 28.36 -8.22 11.50
C PRO A 375 29.54 -8.83 10.73
N GLU A 376 29.55 -8.67 9.40
CA GLU A 376 30.59 -9.29 8.54
C GLU A 376 32.02 -8.95 8.97
N HIS A 377 32.27 -7.70 9.35
CA HIS A 377 33.60 -7.29 9.85
C HIS A 377 34.00 -8.01 11.14
N VAL A 378 33.04 -8.38 11.98
CA VAL A 378 33.31 -9.16 13.23
C VAL A 378 33.66 -10.59 12.85
N ILE A 379 32.91 -11.20 11.93
CA ILE A 379 33.20 -12.58 11.46
C ILE A 379 34.58 -12.65 10.79
N ASP A 380 34.89 -11.69 9.92
CA ASP A 380 36.17 -11.63 9.24
C ASP A 380 37.35 -11.45 10.21
N ASN A 381 37.17 -10.61 11.24
CA ASN A 381 38.16 -10.40 12.27
C ASN A 381 38.39 -11.67 13.08
N GLU A 382 37.34 -12.38 13.45
CA GLU A 382 37.45 -13.69 14.15
C GLU A 382 38.14 -14.74 13.26
N LYS A 383 37.73 -14.85 11.97
CA LYS A 383 38.43 -15.76 11.03
C LYS A 383 39.92 -15.42 10.88
N ALA A 384 40.26 -14.14 10.85
CA ALA A 384 41.66 -13.69 10.77
C ALA A 384 42.44 -13.99 12.04
N LEU A 385 41.81 -13.84 13.22
CA LEU A 385 42.40 -14.22 14.52
C LEU A 385 42.56 -15.73 14.63
N ALA A 386 41.58 -16.51 14.21
CA ALA A 386 41.67 -17.98 14.22
C ALA A 386 42.79 -18.50 13.30
N LYS A 387 42.98 -17.87 12.11
CA LYS A 387 44.11 -18.19 11.21
C LYS A 387 45.45 -17.84 11.80
N ALA A 388 45.56 -16.82 12.66
CA ALA A 388 46.80 -16.46 13.36
C ALA A 388 47.17 -17.45 14.47
N GLY A 389 46.22 -18.32 14.88
CA GLY A 389 46.42 -19.30 15.97
C GLY A 389 46.69 -18.64 17.30
N ASP A 390 47.36 -19.34 18.20
CA ASP A 390 47.69 -18.85 19.56
C ASP A 390 49.01 -18.07 19.64
N ASP A 391 49.66 -17.80 18.49
CA ASP A 391 50.91 -17.03 18.44
C ASP A 391 50.62 -15.53 18.70
N PRO A 392 51.08 -14.96 19.83
CA PRO A 392 50.83 -13.57 20.18
C PRO A 392 51.40 -12.55 19.14
N LYS A 393 52.52 -12.93 18.45
CA LYS A 393 53.15 -12.08 17.46
C LYS A 393 52.31 -12.02 16.16
N LYS A 394 51.72 -13.14 15.76
CA LYS A 394 50.85 -13.19 14.61
C LYS A 394 49.50 -12.47 14.88
N ARG A 395 48.93 -12.69 16.08
CA ARG A 395 47.71 -11.99 16.51
C ARG A 395 47.83 -10.46 16.52
N ARG A 396 48.98 -9.93 16.95
CA ARG A 396 49.27 -8.48 16.94
C ARG A 396 49.38 -7.90 15.52
N LYS A 397 49.72 -8.70 14.52
CA LYS A 397 49.81 -8.28 13.11
C LYS A 397 48.48 -8.34 12.35
N VAL A 398 47.42 -8.90 12.91
CA VAL A 398 46.12 -8.97 12.28
C VAL A 398 45.52 -7.56 12.20
N VAL A 399 45.37 -7.06 10.98
CA VAL A 399 44.66 -5.80 10.71
C VAL A 399 43.16 -6.06 10.83
N ARG A 400 42.55 -5.47 11.85
CA ARG A 400 41.10 -5.61 12.06
C ARG A 400 40.31 -4.73 11.09
N LYS A 401 39.32 -5.32 10.43
CA LYS A 401 38.33 -4.57 9.62
C LYS A 401 37.48 -3.70 10.55
N LYS A 402 37.30 -2.44 10.18
CA LYS A 402 36.40 -1.50 10.85
C LYS A 402 34.96 -1.71 10.36
N PRO A 403 33.94 -1.36 11.17
CA PRO A 403 32.56 -1.30 10.69
C PRO A 403 32.46 -0.33 9.50
N PRO A 404 31.51 -0.52 8.56
CA PRO A 404 31.26 0.39 7.45
C PRO A 404 31.01 1.82 7.96
N GLU A 405 31.45 2.85 7.20
CA GLU A 405 31.20 4.24 7.54
C GLU A 405 29.68 4.50 7.67
N GLY A 406 29.28 5.27 8.69
CA GLY A 406 27.85 5.55 8.96
C GLY A 406 27.08 4.42 9.62
N SER A 407 27.69 3.26 9.86
CA SER A 407 27.07 2.16 10.60
C SER A 407 27.16 2.35 12.11
N ILE A 408 26.11 1.97 12.84
CA ILE A 408 26.15 1.89 14.30
C ILE A 408 26.73 0.54 14.71
N GLY A 409 27.74 0.58 15.58
CA GLY A 409 28.37 -0.63 16.13
C GLY A 409 27.41 -1.41 17.03
N TRP A 410 27.28 -2.70 16.78
CA TRP A 410 26.54 -3.64 17.62
C TRP A 410 27.21 -5.01 17.58
N GLY A 411 26.84 -5.87 18.52
CA GLY A 411 27.42 -7.20 18.63
C GLY A 411 26.65 -8.06 19.62
N LYS A 412 27.28 -9.14 20.10
CA LYS A 412 26.63 -10.06 21.03
C LYS A 412 26.04 -9.39 22.29
N PRO A 413 26.68 -8.40 22.93
CA PRO A 413 26.07 -7.73 24.08
C PRO A 413 24.79 -6.98 23.75
N THR A 414 24.68 -6.42 22.53
CA THR A 414 23.44 -5.77 22.05
C THR A 414 22.34 -6.81 21.84
N PHE A 415 22.71 -7.97 21.29
CA PHE A 415 21.79 -9.09 21.10
C PHE A 415 21.26 -9.61 22.44
N ASP A 416 22.17 -9.93 23.38
CA ASP A 416 21.80 -10.45 24.71
C ASP A 416 20.86 -9.48 25.44
N ARG A 417 21.14 -8.18 25.39
CA ARG A 417 20.26 -7.13 25.93
C ARG A 417 18.87 -7.10 25.25
N LEU A 418 18.79 -7.23 23.94
CA LEU A 418 17.50 -7.22 23.23
C LEU A 418 16.65 -8.45 23.52
N VAL A 419 17.28 -9.60 23.73
CA VAL A 419 16.59 -10.84 24.11
C VAL A 419 15.94 -10.72 25.49
N GLU A 420 16.63 -10.08 26.45
CA GLU A 420 16.16 -9.94 27.84
C GLU A 420 15.26 -8.72 28.07
N ALA A 421 15.33 -7.71 27.17
CA ALA A 421 14.61 -6.47 27.37
C ALA A 421 13.10 -6.64 27.17
N GLU A 422 12.32 -6.07 28.07
CA GLU A 422 10.89 -5.91 27.87
C GLU A 422 10.57 -4.84 26.80
N PRO A 423 9.46 -4.97 26.06
CA PRO A 423 9.01 -3.94 25.15
C PRO A 423 8.81 -2.60 25.87
N GLU A 424 9.26 -1.52 25.23
CA GLU A 424 9.13 -0.17 25.77
C GLU A 424 7.64 0.19 25.99
N PRO A 425 7.30 1.00 27.02
CA PRO A 425 5.94 1.48 27.22
C PRO A 425 5.41 2.22 25.99
N LEU A 426 4.12 2.10 25.69
CA LEU A 426 3.48 2.84 24.62
C LEU A 426 3.34 4.32 25.02
N THR A 427 3.96 5.20 24.25
CA THR A 427 3.80 6.66 24.41
C THR A 427 2.77 7.16 23.42
N SER A 428 1.96 8.12 23.84
CA SER A 428 0.98 8.77 22.96
C SER A 428 1.69 9.51 21.82
N SER A 429 1.09 9.47 20.64
CA SER A 429 1.51 10.20 19.45
C SER A 429 0.30 10.92 18.85
N PHE A 430 -0.39 11.70 19.69
CA PHE A 430 -1.55 12.47 19.27
C PHE A 430 -1.12 13.67 18.43
N GLN A 431 -1.84 13.93 17.33
CA GLN A 431 -1.59 15.06 16.44
C GLN A 431 -2.90 15.73 16.06
N VAL A 432 -2.86 17.06 15.88
CA VAL A 432 -4.00 17.85 15.45
C VAL A 432 -3.83 18.24 13.98
N SER A 433 -4.78 17.81 13.15
CA SER A 433 -4.81 18.08 11.72
C SER A 433 -6.03 18.92 11.31
N HIS A 434 -6.00 19.45 10.09
CA HIS A 434 -7.15 20.11 9.47
C HIS A 434 -8.32 19.14 9.33
N SER A 435 -8.06 17.91 8.89
CA SER A 435 -9.07 16.87 8.77
C SER A 435 -9.80 16.59 10.10
N MET A 436 -9.06 16.53 11.19
CA MET A 436 -9.65 16.36 12.52
C MET A 436 -10.63 17.49 12.86
N LEU A 437 -10.23 18.75 12.68
CA LEU A 437 -11.09 19.91 12.94
C LEU A 437 -12.33 19.91 12.05
N LEU A 438 -12.17 19.67 10.75
CA LEU A 438 -13.27 19.66 9.79
C LEU A 438 -14.29 18.57 10.13
N ASN A 439 -13.84 17.34 10.45
CA ASN A 439 -14.73 16.27 10.88
C ASN A 439 -15.52 16.65 12.15
N VAL A 440 -14.87 17.26 13.14
CA VAL A 440 -15.54 17.70 14.38
C VAL A 440 -16.50 18.87 14.13
N ILE A 441 -16.14 19.82 13.27
CA ILE A 441 -17.01 20.95 12.91
C ILE A 441 -18.24 20.49 12.12
N GLY A 442 -18.07 19.47 11.27
CA GLY A 442 -19.17 18.91 10.48
C GLY A 442 -20.23 18.15 11.29
N ARG A 443 -19.91 17.70 12.50
CA ARG A 443 -20.84 16.93 13.32
C ARG A 443 -21.91 17.83 13.99
N PRO A 444 -23.10 17.28 14.34
CA PRO A 444 -24.08 17.99 15.14
C PRO A 444 -23.56 18.34 16.54
N GLY A 445 -23.98 19.51 17.09
CA GLY A 445 -23.62 19.95 18.42
C GLY A 445 -22.53 21.00 18.48
N ASP A 446 -22.00 21.25 19.68
CA ASP A 446 -20.96 22.26 19.91
C ASP A 446 -19.56 21.72 19.56
N ALA A 447 -19.05 22.11 18.37
CA ALA A 447 -17.74 21.72 17.88
C ALA A 447 -16.59 22.20 18.79
N PHE A 448 -16.74 23.36 19.48
CA PHE A 448 -15.70 23.85 20.41
C PHE A 448 -15.61 22.97 21.65
N ALA A 449 -16.76 22.56 22.20
CA ALA A 449 -16.81 21.66 23.35
C ALA A 449 -16.20 20.29 22.97
N ALA A 450 -16.50 19.79 21.78
CA ALA A 450 -15.96 18.54 21.26
C ALA A 450 -14.44 18.60 21.02
N MET A 451 -13.95 19.65 20.37
CA MET A 451 -12.50 19.83 20.19
C MET A 451 -11.78 20.00 21.52
N ARG A 452 -12.38 20.75 22.47
CA ARG A 452 -11.80 20.88 23.80
C ARG A 452 -11.66 19.52 24.49
N HIS A 453 -12.69 18.67 24.40
CA HIS A 453 -12.64 17.31 24.93
C HIS A 453 -11.47 16.52 24.34
N LEU A 454 -11.35 16.44 23.02
CA LEU A 454 -10.23 15.77 22.34
C LEU A 454 -8.86 16.30 22.76
N LEU A 455 -8.73 17.62 22.92
CA LEU A 455 -7.44 18.27 23.18
C LEU A 455 -7.01 18.19 24.65
N THR A 456 -7.94 18.00 25.59
CA THR A 456 -7.65 17.92 27.03
C THR A 456 -7.71 16.51 27.59
N ASP A 457 -8.47 15.61 26.96
CA ASP A 457 -8.67 14.25 27.41
C ASP A 457 -7.81 13.21 26.66
N ASN A 458 -6.94 13.67 25.75
CA ASN A 458 -5.98 12.78 25.11
C ASN A 458 -4.86 12.37 26.08
N HIS A 459 -4.10 11.36 25.70
CA HIS A 459 -3.07 10.74 26.52
C HIS A 459 -1.73 11.50 26.51
N GLU A 460 -1.66 12.70 25.96
CA GLU A 460 -0.48 13.54 25.98
C GLU A 460 -0.28 14.21 27.35
N ASP A 461 0.94 14.67 27.61
CA ASP A 461 1.22 15.49 28.77
C ASP A 461 0.62 16.92 28.62
N ALA A 462 0.51 17.64 29.73
CA ALA A 462 -0.08 18.98 29.74
C ALA A 462 0.68 20.01 28.87
N ALA A 463 1.95 19.80 28.56
CA ALA A 463 2.73 20.67 27.68
C ALA A 463 2.40 20.38 26.20
N ALA A 464 2.28 19.11 25.83
CA ALA A 464 1.83 18.69 24.51
C ALA A 464 0.38 19.11 24.26
N GLN A 465 -0.54 18.89 25.20
CA GLN A 465 -1.92 19.33 25.10
C GLN A 465 -2.03 20.85 24.85
N ARG A 466 -1.24 21.68 25.52
CA ARG A 466 -1.19 23.12 25.25
C ARG A 466 -0.67 23.47 23.84
N ARG A 467 0.29 22.68 23.31
CA ARG A 467 0.74 22.85 21.91
C ARG A 467 -0.39 22.48 20.94
N HIS A 468 -1.08 21.38 21.19
CA HIS A 468 -2.22 20.94 20.36
C HIS A 468 -3.36 21.95 20.39
N ILE A 469 -3.70 22.53 21.54
CA ILE A 469 -4.71 23.60 21.64
C ILE A 469 -4.30 24.82 20.80
N ARG A 470 -3.05 25.27 20.91
CA ARG A 470 -2.56 26.40 20.08
C ARG A 470 -2.62 26.08 18.60
N ARG A 471 -2.26 24.85 18.21
CA ARG A 471 -2.34 24.37 16.83
C ARG A 471 -3.79 24.33 16.33
N ALA A 472 -4.72 23.78 17.10
CA ALA A 472 -6.15 23.76 16.78
C ALA A 472 -6.72 25.17 16.58
N ILE A 473 -6.38 26.13 17.47
CA ILE A 473 -6.81 27.52 17.34
C ILE A 473 -6.22 28.15 16.06
N ALA A 474 -4.96 27.90 15.75
CA ALA A 474 -4.32 28.39 14.53
C ALA A 474 -5.02 27.86 13.27
N ILE A 475 -5.29 26.54 13.22
CA ILE A 475 -6.03 25.92 12.12
C ILE A 475 -7.45 26.50 12.02
N TYR A 476 -8.18 26.59 13.12
CA TYR A 476 -9.54 27.16 13.14
C TYR A 476 -9.58 28.58 12.57
N ARG A 477 -8.67 29.45 13.04
CA ARG A 477 -8.57 30.83 12.55
C ARG A 477 -8.28 30.89 11.07
N ALA A 478 -7.42 30.03 10.58
CA ALA A 478 -7.08 29.93 9.17
C ALA A 478 -8.27 29.47 8.33
N LEU A 479 -8.99 28.41 8.76
CA LEU A 479 -10.21 27.92 8.09
C LEU A 479 -11.31 28.98 8.05
N ARG A 480 -11.47 29.77 9.13
CA ARG A 480 -12.42 30.88 9.18
C ARG A 480 -12.00 32.02 8.25
N ALA A 481 -10.73 32.40 8.26
CA ALA A 481 -10.21 33.46 7.39
C ALA A 481 -10.31 33.08 5.90
N GLY A 482 -10.16 31.78 5.59
CA GLY A 482 -10.33 31.24 4.25
C GLY A 482 -11.78 30.99 3.84
N GLY A 483 -12.77 31.35 4.68
CA GLY A 483 -14.17 31.15 4.35
C GLY A 483 -14.66 29.71 4.36
N VAL A 484 -13.83 28.73 4.77
CA VAL A 484 -14.20 27.31 4.85
C VAL A 484 -15.10 27.02 6.05
N VAL A 485 -14.98 27.86 7.09
CA VAL A 485 -15.77 27.78 8.32
C VAL A 485 -16.46 29.11 8.56
N GLU A 486 -17.77 29.07 8.81
CA GLU A 486 -18.62 30.20 9.15
C GLU A 486 -19.10 30.10 10.59
N GLU A 487 -19.06 31.20 11.33
CA GLU A 487 -19.68 31.34 12.67
C GLU A 487 -21.14 31.75 12.56
N LEU A 488 -22.00 30.99 13.19
CA LEU A 488 -23.44 31.29 13.22
C LEU A 488 -23.75 32.26 14.37
N PRO A 489 -24.59 33.31 14.16
CA PRO A 489 -25.01 34.22 15.22
C PRO A 489 -25.73 33.52 16.38
N GLU A 490 -26.52 32.49 16.05
CA GLU A 490 -27.22 31.62 16.98
C GLU A 490 -26.99 30.16 16.56
N PRO A 491 -27.02 29.22 17.52
CA PRO A 491 -26.92 27.80 17.19
C PRO A 491 -28.02 27.38 16.21
N ASP A 492 -27.69 26.54 15.20
CA ASP A 492 -28.67 25.95 14.30
C ASP A 492 -29.54 24.89 15.02
N GLU A 493 -30.50 24.28 14.29
CA GLU A 493 -31.40 23.25 14.81
C GLU A 493 -30.66 22.01 15.38
N THR A 494 -29.43 21.81 14.95
CA THR A 494 -28.55 20.71 15.39
C THR A 494 -27.64 21.12 16.55
N GLY A 495 -27.68 22.38 17.00
CA GLY A 495 -26.85 22.94 18.07
C GLY A 495 -25.47 23.38 17.65
N ARG A 496 -25.19 23.51 16.34
CA ARG A 496 -23.92 23.99 15.80
C ARG A 496 -23.83 25.51 15.94
N ARG A 497 -22.71 26.01 16.43
CA ARG A 497 -22.33 27.42 16.43
C ARG A 497 -21.39 27.77 15.28
N VAL A 498 -20.83 26.77 14.65
CA VAL A 498 -19.98 26.88 13.46
C VAL A 498 -20.42 25.83 12.45
N ARG A 499 -20.35 26.17 11.17
CA ARG A 499 -20.64 25.25 10.09
C ARG A 499 -19.56 25.33 9.01
N LEU A 500 -19.47 24.26 8.24
CA LEU A 500 -18.67 24.26 7.02
C LEU A 500 -19.47 24.98 5.91
N THR A 501 -18.79 25.79 5.13
CA THR A 501 -19.38 26.48 3.95
C THR A 501 -19.35 25.59 2.71
N VAL A 502 -18.50 24.56 2.72
CA VAL A 502 -18.38 23.56 1.67
C VAL A 502 -19.04 22.26 2.12
N ASP A 503 -19.88 21.68 1.28
CA ASP A 503 -20.38 20.34 1.47
C ASP A 503 -19.22 19.37 1.31
N LEU A 504 -18.69 18.91 2.43
CA LEU A 504 -17.73 17.83 2.41
C LEU A 504 -18.48 16.53 2.07
N GLN A 505 -18.33 16.05 0.87
CA GLN A 505 -18.80 14.71 0.52
C GLN A 505 -18.22 13.70 1.52
N LEU A 506 -18.99 12.68 1.86
CA LEU A 506 -18.60 11.64 2.83
C LEU A 506 -17.24 11.01 2.52
N ASP A 507 -16.87 11.01 1.24
CA ASP A 507 -15.62 10.48 0.69
C ASP A 507 -14.58 11.57 0.35
N PHE A 508 -14.84 12.84 0.71
CA PHE A 508 -13.89 13.91 0.43
C PHE A 508 -12.54 13.58 1.05
N ALA A 509 -11.53 13.41 0.21
CA ALA A 509 -10.19 13.00 0.62
C ALA A 509 -9.47 14.14 1.34
N LEU A 510 -9.95 14.49 2.54
CA LEU A 510 -9.34 15.45 3.46
C LEU A 510 -7.94 15.05 3.93
N ASN A 511 -7.42 13.93 3.40
CA ASN A 511 -6.04 13.53 3.57
C ASN A 511 -5.06 14.38 2.75
N GLN A 512 -5.59 15.20 1.81
CA GLN A 512 -4.79 16.12 1.02
C GLN A 512 -5.06 17.57 1.48
N PRO A 513 -4.21 18.14 2.32
CA PRO A 513 -4.40 19.49 2.88
C PRO A 513 -4.50 20.60 1.83
N LEU A 514 -3.98 20.33 0.63
CA LEU A 514 -4.00 21.26 -0.51
C LEU A 514 -5.19 21.05 -1.45
N SER A 515 -6.13 20.13 -1.17
CA SER A 515 -7.32 19.95 -2.03
C SER A 515 -8.13 21.23 -2.27
N PRO A 516 -8.34 22.14 -1.28
CA PRO A 516 -9.00 23.42 -1.54
C PRO A 516 -8.22 24.34 -2.49
N LEU A 517 -6.88 24.29 -2.45
CA LEU A 517 -6.05 24.98 -3.45
C LEU A 517 -6.23 24.39 -4.83
N ALA A 518 -6.27 23.08 -4.94
CA ALA A 518 -6.50 22.41 -6.24
C ALA A 518 -7.85 22.84 -6.85
N LEU A 519 -8.93 22.89 -6.05
CA LEU A 519 -10.24 23.38 -6.51
C LEU A 519 -10.17 24.81 -7.02
N ALA A 520 -9.59 25.72 -6.24
CA ALA A 520 -9.42 27.13 -6.64
C ALA A 520 -8.53 27.29 -7.87
N THR A 521 -7.57 26.40 -8.09
CA THR A 521 -6.69 26.44 -9.26
C THR A 521 -7.39 25.88 -10.51
N ILE A 522 -8.22 24.83 -10.36
CA ILE A 522 -9.02 24.27 -11.48
C ILE A 522 -9.98 25.34 -12.04
N GLU A 523 -10.54 26.20 -11.22
CA GLU A 523 -11.38 27.32 -11.66
C GLU A 523 -10.64 28.36 -12.53
N LEU A 524 -9.31 28.39 -12.47
CA LEU A 524 -8.48 29.28 -13.31
C LEU A 524 -8.16 28.69 -14.68
N LEU A 525 -8.41 27.40 -14.89
CA LEU A 525 -8.12 26.72 -16.14
C LEU A 525 -9.21 26.99 -17.18
N ASP A 526 -8.82 27.05 -18.44
CA ASP A 526 -9.74 27.18 -19.56
C ASP A 526 -10.34 25.81 -19.92
N SER A 527 -11.64 25.63 -19.63
CA SER A 527 -12.34 24.36 -19.87
C SER A 527 -12.51 24.01 -21.35
N GLU A 528 -12.34 24.98 -22.25
CA GLU A 528 -12.42 24.78 -23.71
C GLU A 528 -11.03 24.41 -24.30
N SER A 529 -9.97 24.49 -23.49
CA SER A 529 -8.62 24.14 -23.95
C SER A 529 -8.49 22.64 -24.21
N PRO A 530 -7.90 22.21 -25.32
CA PRO A 530 -7.60 20.79 -25.58
C PRO A 530 -6.73 20.13 -24.50
N SER A 531 -5.93 20.92 -23.77
CA SER A 531 -5.09 20.44 -22.66
C SER A 531 -5.83 20.38 -21.32
N TYR A 532 -7.07 20.85 -21.23
CA TYR A 532 -7.79 21.01 -19.94
C TYR A 532 -7.74 19.75 -19.07
N ALA A 533 -8.05 18.58 -19.61
CA ALA A 533 -8.05 17.33 -18.87
C ALA A 533 -6.68 16.99 -18.28
N LEU A 534 -5.60 17.24 -19.04
CA LEU A 534 -4.22 17.05 -18.61
C LEU A 534 -3.79 18.13 -17.61
N ASP A 535 -4.28 19.33 -17.74
CA ASP A 535 -3.97 20.44 -16.85
C ASP A 535 -4.65 20.25 -15.49
N VAL A 536 -5.91 19.80 -15.46
CA VAL A 536 -6.58 19.36 -14.22
C VAL A 536 -5.80 18.22 -13.56
N LEU A 537 -5.35 17.24 -14.33
CA LEU A 537 -4.50 16.16 -13.81
C LEU A 537 -3.22 16.72 -13.18
N SER A 538 -2.55 17.68 -13.82
CA SER A 538 -1.33 18.30 -13.28
C SER A 538 -1.57 19.07 -11.99
N VAL A 539 -2.71 19.75 -11.87
CA VAL A 539 -3.15 20.39 -10.62
C VAL A 539 -3.28 19.34 -9.51
N ILE A 540 -3.95 18.23 -9.80
CA ILE A 540 -4.14 17.14 -8.83
C ILE A 540 -2.80 16.47 -8.49
N GLU A 541 -1.94 16.18 -9.46
CA GLU A 541 -0.63 15.60 -9.19
C GLU A 541 0.23 16.51 -8.29
N SER A 542 0.11 17.84 -8.44
CA SER A 542 0.90 18.82 -7.66
C SER A 542 0.64 18.78 -6.15
N ILE A 543 -0.53 18.32 -5.73
CA ILE A 543 -0.93 18.23 -4.31
C ILE A 543 -0.71 16.84 -3.70
N LEU A 544 -0.36 15.83 -4.50
CA LEU A 544 -0.09 14.48 -4.02
C LEU A 544 1.33 14.37 -3.43
N ASP A 545 1.52 13.36 -2.57
CA ASP A 545 2.83 13.01 -2.04
C ASP A 545 3.84 12.68 -3.14
N ASP A 546 5.10 13.04 -2.93
CA ASP A 546 6.16 12.81 -3.90
C ASP A 546 6.58 11.33 -3.99
N PRO A 547 6.38 10.66 -5.13
CA PRO A 547 6.95 9.35 -5.38
C PRO A 547 8.45 9.47 -5.71
N ARG A 548 9.26 9.79 -4.71
CA ARG A 548 10.67 10.21 -4.85
C ARG A 548 11.49 9.32 -5.79
N GLN A 549 11.26 8.01 -5.79
CA GLN A 549 11.98 7.08 -6.66
C GLN A 549 11.61 7.28 -8.14
N VAL A 550 10.34 7.58 -8.42
CA VAL A 550 9.87 7.88 -9.79
C VAL A 550 10.45 9.20 -10.26
N LEU A 551 10.31 10.25 -9.43
CA LEU A 551 10.82 11.58 -9.76
C LEU A 551 12.34 11.58 -9.98
N SER A 552 13.09 10.83 -9.15
CA SER A 552 14.53 10.68 -9.36
C SER A 552 14.87 9.96 -10.67
N ALA A 553 14.07 8.97 -11.07
CA ALA A 553 14.26 8.25 -12.33
C ALA A 553 13.93 9.15 -13.54
N GLN A 554 12.86 9.94 -13.46
CA GLN A 554 12.51 10.94 -14.48
C GLN A 554 13.63 11.99 -14.62
N GLN A 555 14.11 12.54 -13.49
CA GLN A 555 15.22 13.51 -13.50
C GLN A 555 16.49 12.91 -14.10
N PHE A 556 16.83 11.68 -13.73
CA PHE A 556 18.01 11.01 -14.29
C PHE A 556 17.91 10.88 -15.80
N LYS A 557 16.76 10.51 -16.33
CA LYS A 557 16.52 10.40 -17.76
C LYS A 557 16.56 11.76 -18.46
N ALA A 558 15.87 12.76 -17.92
CA ALA A 558 15.89 14.12 -18.44
C ALA A 558 17.31 14.71 -18.51
N ARG A 559 18.12 14.46 -17.47
CA ARG A 559 19.55 14.84 -17.48
C ARG A 559 20.34 14.12 -18.57
N GLY A 560 20.04 12.84 -18.82
CA GLY A 560 20.67 12.07 -19.90
C GLY A 560 20.34 12.65 -21.28
N GLU A 561 19.09 12.97 -21.51
CA GLU A 561 18.59 13.60 -22.75
C GLU A 561 19.19 15.00 -22.94
N ALA A 562 19.22 15.83 -21.89
CA ALA A 562 19.84 17.14 -21.91
C ALA A 562 21.35 17.08 -22.22
N VAL A 563 22.07 16.10 -21.66
CA VAL A 563 23.50 15.89 -22.00
C VAL A 563 23.67 15.53 -23.46
N ALA A 564 22.79 14.69 -24.01
CA ALA A 564 22.85 14.31 -25.41
C ALA A 564 22.61 15.52 -26.34
N ALA A 565 21.59 16.33 -26.04
CA ALA A 565 21.26 17.54 -26.77
C ALA A 565 22.44 18.58 -26.71
N MET A 566 22.91 18.89 -25.53
CA MET A 566 24.02 19.83 -25.31
C MET A 566 25.32 19.36 -25.98
N LYS A 567 25.54 18.04 -26.07
CA LYS A 567 26.70 17.50 -26.86
C LYS A 567 26.52 17.71 -28.36
N ALA A 568 25.29 17.52 -28.86
CA ALA A 568 24.99 17.74 -30.28
C ALA A 568 25.15 19.22 -30.65
N GLU A 569 24.84 20.14 -29.73
CA GLU A 569 25.04 21.60 -29.87
C GLU A 569 26.49 22.03 -29.66
N GLY A 570 27.40 21.13 -29.26
CA GLY A 570 28.81 21.44 -29.04
C GLY A 570 29.14 22.21 -27.77
N ILE A 571 28.21 22.23 -26.76
CA ILE A 571 28.46 22.93 -25.49
C ILE A 571 29.61 22.26 -24.73
N GLU A 572 30.52 23.05 -24.18
CA GLU A 572 31.71 22.58 -23.45
C GLU A 572 31.30 21.90 -22.11
N TYR A 573 32.18 21.02 -21.62
CA TYR A 573 31.90 20.18 -20.45
C TYR A 573 31.53 20.96 -19.18
N GLU A 574 32.27 22.05 -18.89
CA GLU A 574 32.05 22.86 -17.69
C GLU A 574 30.68 23.58 -17.73
N ALA A 575 30.35 24.18 -18.88
CA ALA A 575 29.05 24.82 -19.10
C ALA A 575 27.89 23.82 -19.03
N ARG A 576 28.10 22.58 -19.50
CA ARG A 576 27.07 21.50 -19.35
C ARG A 576 26.81 21.16 -17.90
N LEU A 577 27.81 21.16 -17.02
CA LEU A 577 27.63 20.87 -15.61
C LEU A 577 26.71 21.89 -14.92
N GLU A 578 26.91 23.18 -15.22
CA GLU A 578 26.07 24.26 -14.68
C GLU A 578 24.61 24.14 -15.16
N LEU A 579 24.41 23.89 -16.45
CA LEU A 579 23.08 23.72 -17.04
C LEU A 579 22.36 22.46 -16.53
N LEU A 580 23.11 21.40 -16.22
CA LEU A 580 22.54 20.16 -15.68
C LEU A 580 21.98 20.31 -14.26
N ASP A 581 22.44 21.27 -13.48
CA ASP A 581 21.91 21.51 -12.13
C ASP A 581 20.48 22.05 -12.16
N GLU A 582 20.10 22.72 -13.27
CA GLU A 582 18.74 23.22 -13.49
C GLU A 582 17.78 22.13 -14.01
N VAL A 583 18.30 21.01 -14.55
CA VAL A 583 17.45 19.92 -15.07
C VAL A 583 16.81 19.12 -13.95
N THR A 584 15.50 19.21 -13.87
CA THR A 584 14.66 18.48 -12.92
C THR A 584 13.73 17.50 -13.63
N TRP A 585 12.85 16.84 -12.88
CA TRP A 585 11.73 16.11 -13.45
C TRP A 585 10.72 17.05 -14.13
N PRO A 586 9.86 16.56 -15.05
CA PRO A 586 8.83 17.36 -15.71
C PRO A 586 7.88 18.00 -14.71
N LYS A 587 7.65 19.31 -14.85
CA LYS A 587 6.79 20.12 -13.98
C LYS A 587 5.79 20.94 -14.82
N PRO A 588 4.80 20.29 -15.45
CA PRO A 588 3.80 21.03 -16.22
C PRO A 588 3.08 22.03 -15.31
N LEU A 589 2.72 23.17 -15.87
CA LEU A 589 2.05 24.28 -15.18
C LEU A 589 2.77 24.83 -13.93
N ALA A 590 4.10 24.61 -13.79
CA ALA A 590 4.83 25.01 -12.58
C ALA A 590 4.61 26.48 -12.22
N GLU A 591 4.75 27.41 -13.17
CA GLU A 591 4.57 28.85 -12.95
C GLU A 591 3.12 29.16 -12.47
N LEU A 592 2.12 28.65 -13.15
CA LEU A 592 0.71 28.85 -12.77
C LEU A 592 0.43 28.30 -11.35
N LEU A 593 0.95 27.10 -11.07
CA LEU A 593 0.75 26.41 -9.81
C LEU A 593 1.45 27.12 -8.65
N GLU A 594 2.67 27.60 -8.86
CA GLU A 594 3.44 28.36 -7.88
C GLU A 594 2.81 29.73 -7.61
N ASP A 595 2.35 30.42 -8.64
CA ASP A 595 1.65 31.71 -8.52
C ASP A 595 0.30 31.55 -7.81
N ALA A 596 -0.49 30.53 -8.16
CA ALA A 596 -1.74 30.20 -7.53
C ALA A 596 -1.53 29.85 -6.03
N TYR A 597 -0.49 29.06 -5.73
CA TYR A 597 -0.12 28.73 -4.36
C TYR A 597 0.26 29.95 -3.54
N GLU A 598 1.11 30.85 -4.07
CA GLU A 598 1.52 32.07 -3.38
C GLU A 598 0.33 33.04 -3.17
N MET A 599 -0.57 33.13 -4.13
CA MET A 599 -1.80 33.94 -4.00
C MET A 599 -2.72 33.32 -2.95
N TYR A 600 -2.95 32.01 -3.02
CA TYR A 600 -3.80 31.28 -2.08
C TYR A 600 -3.27 31.33 -0.66
N ARG A 601 -1.96 31.18 -0.47
CA ARG A 601 -1.26 31.23 0.80
C ARG A 601 -1.43 32.58 1.53
N ARG A 602 -1.58 33.71 0.81
CA ARG A 602 -1.83 35.02 1.41
C ARG A 602 -3.14 35.08 2.15
N GLY A 603 -4.18 34.45 1.59
CA GLY A 603 -5.51 34.33 2.23
C GLY A 603 -5.61 33.17 3.19
N HIS A 604 -4.75 32.15 3.05
CA HIS A 604 -4.80 30.88 3.77
C HIS A 604 -3.45 30.51 4.37
N PRO A 605 -3.01 31.20 5.47
CA PRO A 605 -1.66 31.05 6.01
C PRO A 605 -1.30 29.61 6.43
N TRP A 606 -2.28 28.76 6.72
CA TRP A 606 -2.09 27.35 7.09
C TRP A 606 -1.51 26.50 5.96
N VAL A 607 -1.69 26.91 4.73
CA VAL A 607 -1.15 26.24 3.55
C VAL A 607 0.38 26.28 3.54
N ALA A 608 1.00 27.25 4.24
CA ALA A 608 2.45 27.34 4.36
C ALA A 608 3.13 26.15 5.05
N ASP A 609 2.37 25.33 5.78
CA ASP A 609 2.89 24.11 6.40
C ASP A 609 2.97 22.92 5.41
N HIS A 610 2.42 23.10 4.21
CA HIS A 610 2.37 22.08 3.17
C HIS A 610 3.12 22.57 1.93
N GLN A 611 3.84 21.70 1.29
CA GLN A 611 4.64 22.02 0.11
C GLN A 611 3.89 21.60 -1.15
N LEU A 612 3.65 22.57 -2.03
CA LEU A 612 3.23 22.28 -3.40
C LEU A 612 4.39 21.65 -4.16
N SER A 613 4.14 20.60 -4.89
CA SER A 613 5.17 19.89 -5.67
C SER A 613 4.68 19.60 -7.09
N PRO A 614 4.86 20.54 -8.06
CA PRO A 614 4.54 20.26 -9.45
C PRO A 614 5.33 19.05 -9.95
N LYS A 615 4.64 18.08 -10.56
CA LYS A 615 5.20 16.84 -11.08
C LYS A 615 4.27 16.23 -12.12
N SER A 616 4.79 15.29 -12.89
CA SER A 616 4.08 14.61 -13.95
C SER A 616 4.45 13.13 -13.97
N VAL A 617 3.61 12.29 -13.40
CA VAL A 617 3.79 10.83 -13.42
C VAL A 617 2.65 10.19 -14.22
N VAL A 618 1.41 10.45 -13.85
CA VAL A 618 0.23 9.98 -14.59
C VAL A 618 0.14 10.68 -15.93
N ARG A 619 0.36 11.99 -15.96
CA ARG A 619 0.37 12.78 -17.20
C ARG A 619 1.45 12.28 -18.17
N ASP A 620 2.70 12.10 -17.71
CA ASP A 620 3.80 11.57 -18.52
C ASP A 620 3.49 10.16 -19.07
N MET A 621 2.89 9.29 -18.25
CA MET A 621 2.45 7.96 -18.69
C MET A 621 1.36 8.06 -19.77
N TYR A 622 0.39 8.95 -19.59
CA TYR A 622 -0.70 9.16 -20.54
C TYR A 622 -0.21 9.80 -21.83
N GLU A 623 0.57 10.88 -21.76
CA GLU A 623 1.14 11.57 -22.92
C GLU A 623 2.02 10.64 -23.77
N ARG A 624 2.77 9.74 -23.14
CA ARG A 624 3.60 8.72 -23.84
C ARG A 624 2.79 7.48 -24.24
N ALA A 625 1.48 7.45 -24.00
CA ALA A 625 0.61 6.31 -24.26
C ALA A 625 1.18 4.97 -23.73
N MET A 626 1.86 4.99 -22.60
CA MET A 626 2.52 3.82 -22.02
C MET A 626 1.55 3.02 -21.14
N THR A 627 1.63 1.71 -21.23
CA THR A 627 1.08 0.81 -20.22
C THR A 627 1.88 0.90 -18.92
N PHE A 628 1.32 0.41 -17.81
CA PHE A 628 2.03 0.34 -16.54
C PHE A 628 3.40 -0.36 -16.67
N THR A 629 3.43 -1.48 -17.37
CA THR A 629 4.65 -2.29 -17.56
C THR A 629 5.71 -1.54 -18.38
N GLU A 630 5.31 -0.88 -19.45
CA GLU A 630 6.21 -0.09 -20.29
C GLU A 630 6.79 1.10 -19.51
N TYR A 631 5.97 1.80 -18.73
CA TYR A 631 6.42 2.92 -17.90
C TYR A 631 7.46 2.49 -16.85
N VAL A 632 7.17 1.39 -16.15
CA VAL A 632 8.10 0.80 -15.18
C VAL A 632 9.43 0.41 -15.85
N GLN A 633 9.39 -0.16 -17.04
CA GLN A 633 10.61 -0.51 -17.79
C GLN A 633 11.36 0.73 -18.29
N PHE A 634 10.64 1.68 -18.84
CA PHE A 634 11.22 2.90 -19.42
C PHE A 634 12.02 3.71 -18.42
N TYR A 635 11.55 3.76 -17.15
CA TYR A 635 12.23 4.44 -16.06
C TYR A 635 13.04 3.52 -15.14
N GLY A 636 13.15 2.22 -15.44
CA GLY A 636 13.93 1.26 -14.65
C GLY A 636 13.37 1.03 -13.23
N LEU A 637 12.04 1.17 -13.05
CA LEU A 637 11.35 1.14 -11.76
C LEU A 637 10.92 -0.26 -11.32
N SER A 638 11.46 -1.32 -11.90
CA SER A 638 11.05 -2.71 -11.61
C SER A 638 11.14 -3.11 -10.12
N ARG A 639 11.95 -2.42 -9.32
CA ARG A 639 12.04 -2.65 -7.87
C ARG A 639 11.02 -1.85 -7.07
N SER A 640 10.32 -0.93 -7.72
CA SER A 640 9.41 0.05 -7.10
C SER A 640 8.01 0.03 -7.73
N GLU A 641 7.64 -1.05 -8.42
CA GLU A 641 6.34 -1.22 -9.09
C GLU A 641 5.17 -0.93 -8.14
N GLY A 642 5.24 -1.40 -6.90
CA GLY A 642 4.20 -1.15 -5.91
C GLY A 642 4.11 0.32 -5.46
N LEU A 643 5.19 1.11 -5.56
CA LEU A 643 5.16 2.55 -5.31
C LEU A 643 4.45 3.28 -6.46
N VAL A 644 4.77 2.91 -7.70
CA VAL A 644 4.11 3.46 -8.89
C VAL A 644 2.60 3.18 -8.81
N LEU A 645 2.22 1.93 -8.57
CA LEU A 645 0.80 1.55 -8.46
C LEU A 645 0.07 2.36 -7.36
N ARG A 646 0.70 2.52 -6.20
CA ARG A 646 0.13 3.33 -5.10
C ARG A 646 -0.11 4.76 -5.56
N TYR A 647 0.87 5.39 -6.20
CA TYR A 647 0.73 6.76 -6.69
C TYR A 647 -0.39 6.90 -7.71
N LEU A 648 -0.50 5.97 -8.68
CA LEU A 648 -1.60 5.95 -9.66
C LEU A 648 -2.96 5.79 -8.97
N THR A 649 -3.03 4.94 -7.95
CA THR A 649 -4.24 4.75 -7.15
C THR A 649 -4.63 6.03 -6.40
N ASP A 650 -3.67 6.72 -5.79
CA ASP A 650 -3.90 7.97 -5.07
C ASP A 650 -4.31 9.10 -6.04
N ALA A 651 -3.71 9.17 -7.21
CA ALA A 651 -4.10 10.11 -8.27
C ALA A 651 -5.53 9.83 -8.76
N TYR A 652 -5.87 8.58 -9.05
CA TYR A 652 -7.24 8.18 -9.46
C TYR A 652 -8.31 8.62 -8.45
N LYS A 653 -8.06 8.33 -7.16
CA LYS A 653 -8.99 8.69 -6.10
C LYS A 653 -9.16 10.19 -5.97
N THR A 654 -8.03 10.92 -5.95
CA THR A 654 -8.05 12.37 -5.78
C THR A 654 -8.75 13.05 -6.96
N LEU A 655 -8.49 12.61 -8.20
CA LEU A 655 -9.23 13.08 -9.38
C LEU A 655 -10.74 12.84 -9.24
N ARG A 656 -11.12 11.61 -8.89
CA ARG A 656 -12.52 11.22 -8.78
C ARG A 656 -13.26 11.97 -7.67
N GLN A 657 -12.60 12.18 -6.53
CA GLN A 657 -13.22 12.72 -5.31
C GLN A 657 -13.11 14.23 -5.18
N THR A 658 -12.02 14.84 -5.70
CA THR A 658 -11.76 16.27 -5.51
C THR A 658 -12.35 17.11 -6.65
N VAL A 659 -12.31 16.62 -7.88
CA VAL A 659 -12.79 17.41 -9.03
C VAL A 659 -14.33 17.45 -9.05
N PRO A 660 -14.95 18.65 -9.03
CA PRO A 660 -16.41 18.80 -9.11
C PRO A 660 -16.99 18.22 -10.42
N GLU A 661 -18.22 17.73 -10.38
CA GLU A 661 -18.87 17.17 -11.57
C GLU A 661 -18.99 18.19 -12.71
N GLU A 662 -19.21 19.47 -12.37
CA GLU A 662 -19.31 20.56 -13.35
C GLU A 662 -17.98 20.85 -14.06
N ALA A 663 -16.86 20.51 -13.46
CA ALA A 663 -15.53 20.68 -14.02
C ALA A 663 -15.05 19.44 -14.81
N LYS A 664 -15.82 18.34 -14.82
CA LYS A 664 -15.46 17.09 -15.51
C LYS A 664 -15.94 17.15 -16.96
N THR A 665 -15.05 17.53 -17.87
CA THR A 665 -15.29 17.38 -19.32
C THR A 665 -15.31 15.90 -19.72
N GLU A 666 -15.78 15.61 -20.95
CA GLU A 666 -15.83 14.23 -21.44
C GLU A 666 -14.43 13.58 -21.49
N GLU A 667 -13.42 14.35 -21.90
CA GLU A 667 -12.03 13.93 -21.95
C GLU A 667 -11.47 13.64 -20.56
N LEU A 668 -11.82 14.47 -19.57
CA LEU A 668 -11.37 14.26 -18.19
C LEU A 668 -12.03 13.01 -17.58
N VAL A 669 -13.31 12.77 -17.86
CA VAL A 669 -13.97 11.54 -17.44
C VAL A 669 -13.35 10.32 -18.11
N ASP A 670 -13.01 10.39 -19.40
CA ASP A 670 -12.28 9.33 -20.11
C ASP A 670 -10.93 9.05 -19.48
N LEU A 671 -10.17 10.08 -19.11
CA LEU A 671 -8.88 9.95 -18.43
C LEU A 671 -9.03 9.29 -17.05
N ILE A 672 -10.04 9.69 -16.29
CA ILE A 672 -10.34 9.08 -14.97
C ILE A 672 -10.69 7.60 -15.12
N GLU A 673 -11.54 7.24 -16.09
CA GLU A 673 -11.90 5.84 -16.35
C GLU A 673 -10.72 5.00 -16.82
N TRP A 674 -9.86 5.56 -17.69
CA TRP A 674 -8.62 4.92 -18.09
C TRP A 674 -7.71 4.63 -16.91
N LEU A 675 -7.48 5.64 -16.05
CA LEU A 675 -6.61 5.49 -14.89
C LEU A 675 -7.18 4.46 -13.90
N GLY A 676 -8.50 4.47 -13.70
CA GLY A 676 -9.20 3.48 -12.88
C GLY A 676 -9.06 2.06 -13.42
N GLU A 677 -9.15 1.88 -14.75
CA GLU A 677 -8.97 0.58 -15.39
C GLU A 677 -7.52 0.12 -15.33
N LEU A 678 -6.57 1.02 -15.57
CA LEU A 678 -5.14 0.74 -15.44
C LEU A 678 -4.79 0.22 -14.03
N VAL A 679 -5.30 0.88 -13.00
CA VAL A 679 -5.10 0.46 -11.59
C VAL A 679 -5.72 -0.91 -11.34
N ARG A 680 -6.95 -1.15 -11.83
CA ARG A 680 -7.64 -2.46 -11.69
C ARG A 680 -6.91 -3.60 -12.38
N GLN A 681 -6.36 -3.38 -13.56
CA GLN A 681 -5.58 -4.41 -14.30
C GLN A 681 -4.31 -4.83 -13.57
N VAL A 682 -3.70 -3.91 -12.82
CA VAL A 682 -2.49 -4.22 -12.05
C VAL A 682 -2.83 -4.87 -10.72
N ASP A 683 -3.99 -4.54 -10.12
CA ASP A 683 -4.43 -5.02 -8.80
C ASP A 683 -5.96 -5.20 -8.71
N SER A 684 -6.46 -6.24 -9.37
CA SER A 684 -7.86 -6.69 -9.24
C SER A 684 -8.08 -7.62 -8.04
N SER A 685 -7.01 -8.00 -7.34
CA SER A 685 -6.98 -9.14 -6.41
C SER A 685 -8.05 -9.13 -5.31
N LEU A 686 -8.43 -7.97 -4.81
CA LEU A 686 -9.45 -7.85 -3.75
C LEU A 686 -10.88 -8.09 -4.28
N ILE A 687 -11.19 -7.57 -5.45
CA ILE A 687 -12.52 -7.70 -6.07
C ILE A 687 -12.72 -9.13 -6.53
N ASP A 688 -11.71 -9.72 -7.16
CA ASP A 688 -11.75 -11.09 -7.67
C ASP A 688 -11.90 -12.12 -6.52
N GLU A 689 -11.28 -11.88 -5.38
CA GLU A 689 -11.41 -12.76 -4.21
C GLU A 689 -12.80 -12.64 -3.57
N TRP A 690 -13.36 -11.43 -3.51
CA TRP A 690 -14.72 -11.21 -3.07
C TRP A 690 -15.75 -11.91 -3.97
N GLU A 691 -15.60 -11.78 -5.30
CA GLU A 691 -16.47 -12.47 -6.26
C GLU A 691 -16.38 -14.00 -6.12
N ARG A 692 -15.19 -14.54 -5.86
CA ARG A 692 -14.98 -16.00 -5.61
C ARG A 692 -15.65 -16.48 -4.33
N LEU A 693 -15.62 -15.70 -3.26
CA LEU A 693 -16.31 -16.07 -2.01
C LEU A 693 -17.84 -16.10 -2.19
N ARG A 694 -18.37 -15.22 -3.02
CA ARG A 694 -19.81 -15.22 -3.37
C ARG A 694 -20.19 -16.35 -4.35
N ASN A 695 -19.27 -16.76 -5.22
CA ASN A 695 -19.46 -17.78 -6.24
C ASN A 695 -18.28 -18.76 -6.21
N PRO A 696 -18.28 -19.75 -5.27
CA PRO A 696 -17.19 -20.71 -5.14
C PRO A 696 -17.00 -21.51 -6.43
N THR A 697 -15.76 -21.62 -6.89
CA THR A 697 -15.39 -22.47 -8.04
C THR A 697 -14.79 -23.79 -7.58
N ASP A 698 -15.00 -24.88 -8.34
CA ASP A 698 -14.52 -26.23 -8.02
C ASP A 698 -13.00 -26.45 -8.23
N LEU A 699 -12.19 -25.37 -8.23
CA LEU A 699 -10.73 -25.46 -8.39
C LEU A 699 -10.05 -25.79 -7.05
N PRO A 700 -8.92 -26.52 -7.06
CA PRO A 700 -8.09 -26.71 -5.87
C PRO A 700 -7.69 -25.38 -5.25
N GLU A 701 -7.73 -25.27 -3.92
CA GLU A 701 -7.56 -24.04 -3.15
C GLU A 701 -6.30 -23.23 -3.54
N VAL A 702 -5.15 -23.88 -3.70
CA VAL A 702 -3.90 -23.22 -4.13
C VAL A 702 -3.99 -22.74 -5.59
N ALA A 703 -4.59 -23.52 -6.48
CA ALA A 703 -4.74 -23.15 -7.89
C ALA A 703 -5.75 -22.00 -8.07
N ALA A 704 -6.83 -22.01 -7.28
CA ALA A 704 -7.81 -20.94 -7.29
C ALA A 704 -7.23 -19.62 -6.73
N ALA A 705 -6.39 -19.70 -5.68
CA ALA A 705 -5.73 -18.53 -5.10
C ALA A 705 -4.67 -17.89 -6.01
N LEU A 706 -4.12 -18.66 -6.96
CA LEU A 706 -3.09 -18.23 -7.92
C LEU A 706 -3.64 -17.99 -9.34
N ASP A 707 -4.96 -18.07 -9.53
CA ASP A 707 -5.59 -17.76 -10.82
C ASP A 707 -5.52 -16.24 -11.06
N ASP A 708 -4.63 -15.84 -11.96
CA ASP A 708 -4.34 -14.44 -12.34
C ASP A 708 -4.94 -14.14 -13.73
N ARG A 709 -6.15 -14.64 -14.01
CA ARG A 709 -6.85 -14.27 -15.25
C ARG A 709 -7.29 -12.81 -15.16
N PRO A 710 -6.95 -11.96 -16.15
CA PRO A 710 -7.36 -10.57 -16.14
C PRO A 710 -8.90 -10.47 -16.16
N ALA A 711 -9.44 -9.49 -15.47
CA ALA A 711 -10.84 -9.14 -15.62
C ALA A 711 -11.11 -8.75 -17.08
N ALA A 712 -12.28 -9.08 -17.62
CA ALA A 712 -12.64 -8.74 -18.99
C ALA A 712 -12.62 -7.21 -19.18
N VAL A 713 -11.63 -6.71 -19.91
CA VAL A 713 -11.42 -5.26 -20.15
C VAL A 713 -12.53 -4.64 -20.98
N THR A 714 -13.25 -5.46 -21.74
CA THR A 714 -14.38 -5.03 -22.57
C THR A 714 -15.67 -4.80 -21.77
N ARG A 715 -15.71 -5.17 -20.47
CA ARG A 715 -16.90 -4.93 -19.60
C ARG A 715 -17.24 -3.45 -19.44
N ASN A 716 -16.22 -2.57 -19.46
CA ASN A 716 -16.42 -1.13 -19.45
C ASN A 716 -16.10 -0.56 -20.85
N PRO A 717 -17.10 -0.35 -21.72
CA PRO A 717 -16.87 0.09 -23.09
C PRO A 717 -16.20 1.45 -23.18
N ARG A 718 -16.43 2.33 -22.20
CA ARG A 718 -15.80 3.66 -22.15
C ARG A 718 -14.30 3.54 -21.84
N ALA A 719 -13.94 2.86 -20.76
CA ALA A 719 -12.54 2.61 -20.43
C ALA A 719 -11.81 1.85 -21.55
N PHE A 720 -12.47 0.85 -22.13
CA PHE A 720 -11.89 0.06 -23.22
C PHE A 720 -11.63 0.92 -24.48
N ARG A 721 -12.51 1.87 -24.80
CA ARG A 721 -12.30 2.84 -25.90
C ARG A 721 -11.04 3.66 -25.67
N VAL A 722 -10.79 4.08 -24.42
CA VAL A 722 -9.57 4.84 -24.09
C VAL A 722 -8.32 3.96 -24.19
N LEU A 723 -8.40 2.68 -23.78
CA LEU A 723 -7.30 1.74 -23.96
C LEU A 723 -6.96 1.54 -25.44
N VAL A 724 -7.98 1.42 -26.31
CA VAL A 724 -7.79 1.30 -27.77
C VAL A 724 -7.16 2.58 -28.33
N ARG A 725 -7.65 3.76 -27.93
CA ARG A 725 -7.08 5.05 -28.32
C ARG A 725 -5.59 5.13 -27.95
N ASN A 726 -5.26 4.80 -26.72
CA ASN A 726 -3.86 4.84 -26.26
C ASN A 726 -2.98 3.83 -27.00
N ALA A 727 -3.49 2.64 -27.27
CA ALA A 727 -2.76 1.64 -28.04
C ALA A 727 -2.44 2.10 -29.48
N LEU A 728 -3.37 2.80 -30.12
CA LEU A 728 -3.13 3.40 -31.44
C LEU A 728 -2.20 4.62 -31.35
N PHE A 729 -2.44 5.49 -30.38
CA PHE A 729 -1.64 6.69 -30.20
C PHE A 729 -0.18 6.38 -29.85
N ARG A 730 0.07 5.25 -29.18
CA ARG A 730 1.43 4.74 -28.98
C ARG A 730 2.16 4.52 -30.31
N ARG A 731 1.45 4.08 -31.34
CA ARG A 731 2.02 3.90 -32.69
C ARG A 731 2.29 5.24 -33.36
N VAL A 732 1.37 6.20 -33.17
CA VAL A 732 1.56 7.58 -33.65
C VAL A 732 2.81 8.20 -33.05
N GLU A 733 3.01 8.07 -31.72
CA GLU A 733 4.23 8.59 -31.06
C GLU A 733 5.52 7.95 -31.58
N LEU A 734 5.52 6.61 -31.70
CA LEU A 734 6.68 5.89 -32.22
C LEU A 734 6.96 6.26 -33.68
N ALA A 735 5.93 6.47 -34.48
CA ALA A 735 6.03 6.94 -35.86
C ALA A 735 6.60 8.37 -35.93
N ALA A 736 6.08 9.29 -35.10
CA ALA A 736 6.57 10.65 -35.00
C ALA A 736 8.07 10.71 -34.64
N LEU A 737 8.51 9.81 -33.76
CA LEU A 737 9.92 9.67 -33.37
C LEU A 737 10.72 8.81 -34.34
N ARG A 738 10.12 8.30 -35.42
CA ARG A 738 10.73 7.40 -36.42
C ARG A 738 11.40 6.16 -35.79
N GLN A 739 10.77 5.63 -34.71
CA GLN A 739 11.27 4.44 -34.00
C GLN A 739 10.78 3.15 -34.64
N TRP A 740 11.16 2.92 -35.92
CA TRP A 740 10.68 1.82 -36.74
C TRP A 740 10.93 0.44 -36.12
N ALA A 741 12.09 0.25 -35.50
CA ALA A 741 12.42 -1.02 -34.83
C ALA A 741 11.42 -1.35 -33.73
N THR A 742 11.05 -0.38 -32.90
CA THR A 742 10.09 -0.55 -31.80
C THR A 742 8.67 -0.78 -32.32
N LEU A 743 8.26 -0.06 -33.37
CA LEU A 743 6.99 -0.30 -34.06
C LEU A 743 6.93 -1.71 -34.65
N GLY A 744 8.01 -2.15 -35.32
CA GLY A 744 8.08 -3.49 -35.86
C GLY A 744 8.04 -4.60 -34.81
N GLU A 745 8.63 -4.39 -33.64
CA GLU A 745 8.51 -5.30 -32.49
C GLU A 745 7.08 -5.34 -31.94
N LEU A 746 6.41 -4.18 -31.89
CA LEU A 746 5.05 -4.04 -31.37
C LEU A 746 4.01 -4.75 -32.26
N ASP A 747 4.18 -4.67 -33.57
CA ASP A 747 3.20 -5.12 -34.57
C ASP A 747 3.66 -6.33 -35.41
N ALA A 748 4.70 -7.02 -34.94
CA ALA A 748 5.22 -8.21 -35.62
C ALA A 748 4.16 -9.28 -35.91
N ASP A 749 3.24 -9.49 -34.96
CA ASP A 749 2.14 -10.45 -35.07
C ASP A 749 1.09 -10.04 -36.13
N SER A 750 1.03 -8.78 -36.51
CA SER A 750 0.19 -8.25 -37.61
C SER A 750 0.91 -8.27 -38.95
N GLY A 751 2.17 -8.68 -39.00
CA GLY A 751 3.00 -8.65 -40.19
C GLY A 751 3.64 -7.28 -40.50
N TRP A 752 3.46 -6.31 -39.64
CA TRP A 752 4.03 -4.97 -39.75
C TRP A 752 5.42 -4.92 -39.09
N HIS A 753 6.44 -5.21 -39.85
CA HIS A 753 7.84 -5.11 -39.42
C HIS A 753 8.40 -3.71 -39.60
N ALA A 754 9.60 -3.45 -39.09
CA ALA A 754 10.24 -2.13 -39.14
C ALA A 754 10.27 -1.51 -40.53
N ASP A 755 10.63 -2.31 -41.53
CA ASP A 755 10.70 -1.87 -42.94
C ASP A 755 9.32 -1.50 -43.50
N ALA A 756 8.28 -2.29 -43.17
CA ALA A 756 6.90 -2.02 -43.61
C ALA A 756 6.35 -0.71 -43.06
N TRP A 757 6.65 -0.40 -41.79
CA TRP A 757 6.29 0.89 -41.18
C TRP A 757 7.04 2.07 -41.83
N ALA A 758 8.35 1.89 -42.08
CA ALA A 758 9.16 2.92 -42.71
C ALA A 758 8.67 3.20 -44.13
N ASP A 759 8.48 2.15 -44.95
CA ASP A 759 8.03 2.27 -46.35
C ASP A 759 6.62 2.90 -46.43
N ALA A 760 5.70 2.57 -45.53
CA ALA A 760 4.35 3.11 -45.53
C ALA A 760 4.29 4.58 -45.17
N LEU A 761 5.18 5.08 -44.29
CA LEU A 761 5.22 6.48 -43.87
C LEU A 761 6.27 7.31 -44.56
N GLU A 762 7.12 6.73 -45.44
CA GLU A 762 8.04 7.51 -46.24
C GLU A 762 7.34 8.58 -47.08
N PRO A 763 6.21 8.30 -47.82
CA PRO A 763 5.47 9.32 -48.55
C PRO A 763 4.85 10.43 -47.68
N TYR A 764 4.47 10.10 -46.43
CA TYR A 764 4.01 11.10 -45.49
C TYR A 764 5.13 12.10 -45.20
N PHE A 765 6.33 11.61 -44.85
CA PHE A 765 7.46 12.45 -44.53
C PHE A 765 8.14 13.13 -45.75
N GLU A 766 7.71 12.76 -46.99
CA GLU A 766 8.02 13.57 -48.17
C GLU A 766 7.12 14.80 -48.26
N SER A 767 5.92 14.75 -47.68
CA SER A 767 4.91 15.82 -47.70
C SER A 767 4.93 16.69 -46.46
N TYR A 768 5.14 16.08 -45.30
CA TYR A 768 5.08 16.73 -43.99
C TYR A 768 6.33 16.44 -43.18
N ASP A 769 6.86 17.43 -42.45
CA ASP A 769 8.11 17.29 -41.69
C ASP A 769 7.91 16.51 -40.38
N GLU A 770 6.71 16.60 -39.77
CA GLU A 770 6.41 16.03 -38.44
C GLU A 770 4.97 15.45 -38.34
N ILE A 771 4.76 14.60 -37.38
CA ILE A 771 3.42 14.12 -36.96
C ILE A 771 3.10 14.75 -35.63
N GLY A 772 1.94 15.40 -35.50
CA GLY A 772 1.45 15.98 -34.26
C GLY A 772 1.23 14.91 -33.19
N THR A 773 1.70 15.17 -31.97
CA THR A 773 1.51 14.28 -30.80
C THR A 773 0.92 15.01 -29.60
N GLY A 774 0.50 16.26 -29.80
CA GLY A 774 -0.12 17.10 -28.79
C GLY A 774 -1.53 16.62 -28.36
N PRO A 775 -2.17 17.38 -27.46
CA PRO A 775 -3.52 17.09 -27.02
C PRO A 775 -4.55 17.05 -28.17
N ASP A 776 -4.41 17.93 -29.17
CA ASP A 776 -5.27 17.96 -30.35
C ASP A 776 -5.20 16.67 -31.16
N ALA A 777 -4.01 16.14 -31.35
CA ALA A 777 -3.76 14.87 -32.05
C ALA A 777 -4.44 13.66 -31.37
N ARG A 778 -4.73 13.77 -30.06
CA ARG A 778 -5.46 12.76 -29.29
C ARG A 778 -6.96 12.99 -29.25
N GLY A 779 -7.42 14.09 -29.81
CA GLY A 779 -8.81 14.45 -29.77
C GLY A 779 -9.73 13.38 -30.36
N PRO A 780 -10.97 13.28 -29.90
CA PRO A 780 -11.94 12.30 -30.41
C PRO A 780 -12.23 12.46 -31.90
N ALA A 781 -11.97 13.63 -32.46
CA ALA A 781 -12.20 13.92 -33.91
C ALA A 781 -11.21 13.13 -34.80
N LEU A 782 -10.01 12.79 -34.31
CA LEU A 782 -9.01 12.06 -35.07
C LEU A 782 -9.04 10.54 -34.83
N LEU A 783 -10.02 10.03 -34.11
CA LEU A 783 -10.20 8.60 -33.87
C LEU A 783 -11.59 8.13 -34.28
N MET A 784 -11.68 7.34 -35.32
CA MET A 784 -12.91 6.72 -35.77
C MET A 784 -12.99 5.29 -35.25
N ILE A 785 -14.11 4.94 -34.60
CA ILE A 785 -14.34 3.59 -34.06
C ILE A 785 -15.69 3.08 -34.55
N ASP A 786 -15.68 1.96 -35.25
CA ASP A 786 -16.88 1.18 -35.56
C ASP A 786 -16.92 -0.06 -34.64
N GLN A 787 -17.95 -0.10 -33.78
CA GLN A 787 -18.06 -1.10 -32.69
C GLN A 787 -18.84 -2.32 -33.16
N GLY A 788 -18.12 -3.35 -33.61
CA GLY A 788 -18.68 -4.67 -33.87
C GLY A 788 -18.83 -5.51 -32.58
N ARG A 789 -19.52 -6.65 -32.69
CA ARG A 789 -19.78 -7.54 -31.54
C ARG A 789 -18.55 -8.37 -31.11
N GLU A 790 -17.69 -8.74 -32.05
CA GLU A 790 -16.51 -9.57 -31.83
C GLU A 790 -15.22 -8.80 -32.04
N ARG A 791 -15.27 -7.79 -32.90
CA ARG A 791 -14.14 -6.94 -33.29
C ARG A 791 -14.60 -5.51 -33.48
N TRP A 792 -13.73 -4.57 -33.15
CA TRP A 792 -13.89 -3.17 -33.52
C TRP A 792 -12.98 -2.85 -34.69
N THR A 793 -13.48 -2.08 -35.64
CA THR A 793 -12.64 -1.48 -36.69
C THR A 793 -12.33 -0.05 -36.26
N VAL A 794 -11.06 0.28 -36.27
CA VAL A 794 -10.60 1.57 -35.77
C VAL A 794 -9.66 2.23 -36.76
N ARG A 795 -9.71 3.55 -36.83
CA ARG A 795 -8.83 4.35 -37.66
C ARG A 795 -8.37 5.57 -36.85
N GLN A 796 -7.06 5.69 -36.68
CA GLN A 796 -6.41 6.87 -36.10
C GLN A 796 -5.89 7.73 -37.24
N ILE A 797 -6.43 8.93 -37.34
CA ILE A 797 -5.98 9.95 -38.27
C ILE A 797 -4.70 10.59 -37.70
N LEU A 798 -3.71 10.83 -38.54
CA LEU A 798 -2.50 11.54 -38.17
C LEU A 798 -2.76 13.05 -38.20
N ASP A 799 -2.29 13.74 -37.18
CA ASP A 799 -2.33 15.19 -37.11
C ASP A 799 -1.09 15.74 -37.85
N ASP A 800 -1.32 16.34 -39.01
CA ASP A 800 -0.28 16.93 -39.84
C ASP A 800 -0.19 18.45 -39.65
N PRO A 801 0.96 19.09 -39.94
CA PRO A 801 1.15 20.52 -39.72
C PRO A 801 0.24 21.44 -40.54
N GLU A 802 -0.29 20.93 -41.68
CA GLU A 802 -1.18 21.70 -42.58
C GLU A 802 -2.66 21.50 -42.23
N GLY A 803 -2.98 20.49 -41.40
CA GLY A 803 -4.33 20.17 -40.97
C GLY A 803 -5.19 19.51 -42.07
N ASP A 804 -4.57 18.87 -43.04
CA ASP A 804 -5.26 18.16 -44.14
C ASP A 804 -5.94 16.87 -43.63
N HIS A 805 -5.35 16.21 -42.62
CA HIS A 805 -5.87 15.03 -41.95
C HIS A 805 -6.22 13.89 -42.91
N ASP A 806 -5.43 13.73 -43.95
CA ASP A 806 -5.62 12.74 -45.00
C ASP A 806 -4.79 11.47 -44.89
N TRP A 807 -4.03 11.32 -43.79
CA TRP A 807 -3.27 10.13 -43.46
C TRP A 807 -3.78 9.47 -42.19
N GLY A 808 -3.64 8.13 -42.10
CA GLY A 808 -4.07 7.42 -40.91
C GLY A 808 -3.54 6.02 -40.77
N ILE A 809 -3.75 5.47 -39.59
CA ILE A 809 -3.46 4.11 -39.21
C ILE A 809 -4.79 3.39 -39.01
N SER A 810 -5.06 2.36 -39.82
CA SER A 810 -6.26 1.52 -39.71
C SER A 810 -5.93 0.21 -39.01
N ALA A 811 -6.83 -0.24 -38.15
CA ALA A 811 -6.61 -1.46 -37.37
C ALA A 811 -7.92 -2.17 -37.00
N GLU A 812 -7.83 -3.44 -36.66
CA GLU A 812 -8.85 -4.23 -36.01
C GLU A 812 -8.50 -4.49 -34.56
N VAL A 813 -9.48 -4.40 -33.66
CA VAL A 813 -9.35 -4.72 -32.24
C VAL A 813 -10.14 -6.00 -31.96
N ASP A 814 -9.46 -7.04 -31.52
CA ASP A 814 -10.06 -8.33 -31.17
C ASP A 814 -10.50 -8.30 -29.69
N LEU A 815 -11.83 -8.35 -29.47
CA LEU A 815 -12.39 -8.21 -28.13
C LEU A 815 -12.06 -9.42 -27.24
N ALA A 816 -12.15 -10.64 -27.77
CA ALA A 816 -11.86 -11.85 -27.01
C ALA A 816 -10.38 -11.94 -26.65
N ALA A 817 -9.50 -11.65 -27.60
CA ALA A 817 -8.05 -11.60 -27.36
C ALA A 817 -7.70 -10.47 -26.38
N SER A 818 -8.41 -9.34 -26.40
CA SER A 818 -8.22 -8.22 -25.46
C SER A 818 -8.60 -8.62 -24.04
N ASP A 819 -9.71 -9.33 -23.84
CA ASP A 819 -10.11 -9.85 -22.55
C ASP A 819 -9.13 -10.90 -22.03
N GLU A 820 -8.61 -11.75 -22.89
CA GLU A 820 -7.59 -12.73 -22.52
C GLU A 820 -6.24 -12.08 -22.18
N ALA A 821 -5.86 -11.04 -22.91
CA ALA A 821 -4.62 -10.32 -22.68
C ALA A 821 -4.71 -9.37 -21.49
N GLY A 822 -5.92 -8.87 -21.13
CA GLY A 822 -6.14 -7.79 -20.18
C GLY A 822 -5.69 -6.41 -20.71
N ALA A 823 -5.63 -6.25 -22.05
CA ALA A 823 -5.21 -5.03 -22.73
C ALA A 823 -5.83 -4.97 -24.12
N ALA A 824 -5.90 -3.80 -24.75
CA ALA A 824 -6.38 -3.69 -26.12
C ALA A 824 -5.43 -4.41 -27.10
N VAL A 825 -5.90 -5.49 -27.71
CA VAL A 825 -5.18 -6.23 -28.75
C VAL A 825 -5.54 -5.63 -30.09
N VAL A 826 -4.63 -4.79 -30.60
CA VAL A 826 -4.78 -4.04 -31.85
C VAL A 826 -3.94 -4.72 -32.93
N ARG A 827 -4.56 -5.00 -34.09
CA ARG A 827 -3.88 -5.53 -35.28
C ARG A 827 -3.95 -4.50 -36.38
N ILE A 828 -2.80 -4.00 -36.80
CA ILE A 828 -2.72 -3.02 -37.89
C ILE A 828 -3.10 -3.68 -39.21
N THR A 829 -4.00 -3.07 -39.92
CA THR A 829 -4.49 -3.52 -41.23
C THR A 829 -3.97 -2.68 -42.37
N ASP A 830 -3.78 -1.38 -42.16
CA ASP A 830 -3.30 -0.46 -43.20
C ASP A 830 -2.72 0.81 -42.56
N VAL A 831 -1.72 1.37 -43.23
CA VAL A 831 -1.13 2.68 -42.89
C VAL A 831 -0.91 3.43 -44.20
N GLY A 832 -1.57 4.57 -44.36
CA GLY A 832 -1.49 5.31 -45.60
C GLY A 832 -2.45 6.47 -45.72
N GLN A 833 -2.52 7.04 -46.92
CA GLN A 833 -3.47 8.13 -47.23
C GLN A 833 -4.91 7.60 -47.26
N LEU A 834 -5.84 8.39 -46.76
CA LEU A 834 -7.25 8.02 -46.52
C LEU A 834 -8.12 8.14 -47.73
#